data_fba458e2ff6a6f6a01d11291d13e93dd
#
_entry.id   fba458e2ff6a6f6a01d11291d13e93dd
#
_cell.length_a   1.000
_cell.length_b   1.000
_cell.length_c   1.000
_cell.angle_alpha   90.00
_cell.angle_beta   90.00
_cell.angle_gamma   90.00
#
_symmetry.space_group_name_H-M   'P 1'
#
loop_
_entity.id
_entity.type
_entity.pdbx_description
1 polymer ?
#
loop_
_entity_poly.entity_id
_entity_poly.type
_entity_poly.pdbx_seq_one_letter_code
_entity_poly.pdbx_strand_id
1 'polypeptide(L)'
;MLDSNIRTANLAPPDGPGSSLACPPPVTRHAHPRFLAVPTPWNRQVDTKGPVGSRASTRMYHRLVSPGEFAQSVERKLVTILAADVVGSSRLMEVDEEGTIARLTTYRAIIGSLVEAHHGRVFGGAGDSVVAEFPSPVEAVRCAIDMQHEIGRQNSDLPADRHMEFRIGVNLGDVIVDGQNLLGDGVNVAARLEGLAGDGGVCVSQSVFEQIRGKIEVPFENGGQHVVKNIQRPIQVWWWAPGGSGSGPAPVFARPDMPSVAVLPFVNMSGDSEQEYFSDGMTEDIITDLSRISGLFVAARNSSFTYKGAAVRVDKVARELGVRYVLEGSVRKAGSRVRITAQLIDASSGGHLWAERYDRDLDDVFAVQDEIAHKIVESLRVTLLPREREAIEKVPTDNFEAYRFHLLGRQFFRRHSRSNYDVAKRMFQKAIELDPNYARAYAGVADCDCFLYLNYYLTTGIEGILDMTDTALQLDHDLADAHASRGLALATLERPEEAEAEFQKAVALDPNLYEAHYFYARACFSQGRLVEAAELFRRASEIRPDDFESPIFLMQLYESQGRYDEAAAAGRAGFERAEAELLVRPENVRAAYLGAGYLARGEDTSRTREWISRALSMEPDDFLTQYNAACVYVRLGDSEAALDLLERALPNAHSEIHAWVEHDSDLDPLRSHPRFEALFSASKDQPAGE
;
A
#
# COMPACT_ATOMS: atom_id res chain seq x y z
N MET A 1 63.02 15.82 -27.21
CA MET A 1 63.81 15.17 -28.27
C MET A 1 62.88 14.21 -28.96
N LEU A 2 62.49 14.61 -30.17
CA LEU A 2 62.37 13.86 -31.41
C LEU A 2 61.29 12.72 -31.41
N ASP A 3 60.33 12.73 -32.18
CA ASP A 3 59.91 13.16 -33.54
C ASP A 3 59.06 12.00 -34.15
N SER A 4 57.89 12.34 -34.54
CA SER A 4 57.19 12.20 -35.84
C SER A 4 57.24 10.88 -36.62
N ASN A 5 56.07 10.38 -37.08
CA ASN A 5 55.62 10.35 -38.48
C ASN A 5 54.33 9.55 -38.68
N ILE A 6 53.25 10.20 -39.02
CA ILE A 6 52.43 10.31 -40.25
C ILE A 6 52.62 9.14 -41.25
N ARG A 7 51.54 8.47 -41.63
CA ARG A 7 51.11 8.22 -43.03
C ARG A 7 49.63 7.92 -43.17
N THR A 8 48.98 8.82 -43.87
CA THR A 8 47.70 8.73 -44.56
C THR A 8 47.73 7.72 -45.72
N ALA A 9 46.62 7.04 -45.94
CA ALA A 9 46.34 6.44 -47.25
C ALA A 9 44.84 6.60 -47.55
N ASN A 10 44.56 7.48 -48.51
CA ASN A 10 43.32 7.58 -49.28
C ASN A 10 43.15 6.33 -50.17
N LEU A 11 41.93 5.84 -50.34
CA LEU A 11 41.44 5.20 -51.56
C LEU A 11 39.94 5.44 -51.71
N ALA A 12 39.56 6.03 -52.83
CA ALA A 12 38.22 6.32 -53.31
C ALA A 12 37.62 5.13 -54.13
N PRO A 13 36.33 5.19 -54.49
CA PRO A 13 35.46 4.03 -54.73
C PRO A 13 35.43 3.57 -56.22
N PRO A 14 34.74 2.48 -56.55
CA PRO A 14 34.23 2.29 -57.92
C PRO A 14 32.70 2.31 -58.01
N ASP A 15 32.29 2.83 -59.16
CA ASP A 15 30.96 3.12 -59.68
C ASP A 15 30.02 1.89 -59.88
N GLY A 16 28.75 2.12 -59.70
CA GLY A 16 27.44 1.81 -60.17
C GLY A 16 27.10 0.46 -60.87
N PRO A 17 25.84 0.19 -61.26
CA PRO A 17 24.68 1.09 -61.37
C PRO A 17 23.32 0.55 -60.84
N GLY A 18 22.45 1.48 -60.58
CA GLY A 18 21.03 1.50 -60.92
C GLY A 18 20.07 0.40 -60.45
N SER A 19 19.18 0.73 -59.48
CA SER A 19 17.76 0.38 -59.58
C SER A 19 16.94 1.34 -58.73
N SER A 20 16.03 2.04 -59.39
CA SER A 20 14.99 2.90 -58.87
C SER A 20 14.03 2.11 -57.98
N LEU A 21 13.86 2.49 -56.75
CA LEU A 21 12.65 2.19 -55.96
C LEU A 21 12.15 3.49 -55.34
N ALA A 22 10.88 3.75 -55.63
CA ALA A 22 10.13 4.95 -55.34
C ALA A 22 10.06 5.23 -53.83
N CYS A 23 10.20 6.51 -53.45
CA CYS A 23 9.80 7.05 -52.15
C CYS A 23 8.30 6.81 -51.93
N PRO A 24 7.90 6.27 -50.76
CA PRO A 24 6.51 6.37 -50.34
C PRO A 24 6.18 7.83 -49.92
N PRO A 25 4.93 8.27 -50.08
CA PRO A 25 4.50 9.62 -49.78
C PRO A 25 4.58 9.89 -48.26
N PRO A 26 4.64 11.17 -47.81
CA PRO A 26 4.72 11.52 -46.43
C PRO A 26 3.45 11.08 -45.69
N VAL A 27 3.63 10.31 -44.63
CA VAL A 27 2.57 9.93 -43.71
C VAL A 27 2.09 11.22 -43.03
N THR A 28 0.84 11.53 -43.23
CA THR A 28 0.09 12.58 -42.54
C THR A 28 0.24 12.38 -41.05
N ARG A 29 0.73 13.42 -40.35
CA ARG A 29 0.75 13.54 -38.92
C ARG A 29 -0.69 13.28 -38.39
N HIS A 30 -0.90 12.14 -37.83
CA HIS A 30 -2.10 11.90 -37.00
C HIS A 30 -1.94 12.68 -35.70
N ALA A 31 -3.03 13.36 -35.34
CA ALA A 31 -3.18 14.15 -34.14
C ALA A 31 -2.76 13.35 -32.89
N HIS A 32 -1.98 13.99 -32.03
CA HIS A 32 -1.65 13.50 -30.71
C HIS A 32 -2.93 13.06 -29.97
N PRO A 33 -2.95 11.87 -29.37
CA PRO A 33 -4.01 11.52 -28.46
C PRO A 33 -3.96 12.51 -27.28
N ARG A 34 -5.06 13.14 -27.03
CA ARG A 34 -5.28 14.00 -25.88
C ARG A 34 -5.09 13.15 -24.65
N PHE A 35 -4.14 13.50 -23.80
CA PHE A 35 -4.18 13.08 -22.40
C PHE A 35 -5.56 13.48 -21.88
N LEU A 36 -6.40 12.50 -21.65
CA LEU A 36 -7.63 12.68 -20.92
C LEU A 36 -7.20 13.04 -19.49
N ALA A 37 -7.21 14.34 -19.18
CA ALA A 37 -7.23 14.78 -17.81
C ALA A 37 -8.39 14.02 -17.17
N VAL A 38 -8.06 13.12 -16.26
CA VAL A 38 -9.08 12.45 -15.44
C VAL A 38 -9.72 13.58 -14.64
N PRO A 39 -11.00 13.93 -14.88
CA PRO A 39 -11.65 14.96 -14.09
C PRO A 39 -11.66 14.45 -12.65
N THR A 40 -10.96 15.14 -11.77
CA THR A 40 -11.20 14.97 -10.35
C THR A 40 -12.66 15.33 -10.13
N PRO A 41 -13.46 14.48 -9.48
CA PRO A 41 -14.93 14.67 -9.43
C PRO A 41 -15.33 15.66 -8.34
N TRP A 42 -14.75 16.84 -8.36
CA TRP A 42 -15.04 17.94 -7.43
C TRP A 42 -15.81 19.04 -8.16
N ASN A 43 -17.05 18.89 -8.30
CA ASN A 43 -18.16 19.82 -8.43
C ASN A 43 -19.19 19.36 -9.47
N ARG A 44 -20.16 18.55 -9.06
CA ARG A 44 -21.50 18.68 -9.65
C ARG A 44 -22.20 19.85 -8.99
N GLN A 45 -21.89 21.08 -9.41
CA GLN A 45 -22.86 22.15 -9.30
C GLN A 45 -24.00 21.83 -10.27
N VAL A 46 -25.19 21.73 -9.71
CA VAL A 46 -26.45 21.60 -10.45
C VAL A 46 -26.54 22.79 -11.39
N ASP A 47 -26.54 22.54 -12.68
CA ASP A 47 -26.71 23.52 -13.74
C ASP A 47 -28.12 24.08 -13.67
N THR A 48 -28.29 25.30 -13.13
CA THR A 48 -29.54 26.06 -13.16
C THR A 48 -29.50 27.10 -14.26
N LYS A 49 -29.46 26.66 -15.51
CA LYS A 49 -29.80 27.49 -16.67
C LYS A 49 -30.95 26.88 -17.45
N GLY A 50 -32.16 27.16 -16.98
CA GLY A 50 -33.38 27.10 -17.76
C GLY A 50 -33.86 28.53 -18.06
N PRO A 51 -34.61 28.76 -19.15
CA PRO A 51 -34.84 30.09 -19.69
C PRO A 51 -35.77 30.97 -18.84
N VAL A 52 -35.45 32.25 -18.82
CA VAL A 52 -36.23 33.33 -18.23
C VAL A 52 -37.65 33.35 -18.83
N GLY A 53 -38.65 33.10 -18.01
CA GLY A 53 -40.03 33.24 -18.40
C GLY A 53 -41.00 33.18 -17.21
N SER A 54 -41.59 34.33 -16.88
CA SER A 54 -42.75 34.60 -16.02
C SER A 54 -42.52 34.83 -14.52
N ARG A 55 -42.75 36.09 -14.16
CA ARG A 55 -42.97 36.64 -12.82
C ARG A 55 -44.21 36.01 -12.17
N ALA A 56 -44.08 34.89 -11.48
CA ALA A 56 -45.14 34.38 -10.58
C ALA A 56 -44.69 33.20 -9.70
N SER A 57 -43.53 33.24 -9.03
CA SER A 57 -43.24 32.24 -7.98
C SER A 57 -42.26 32.71 -6.91
N THR A 58 -42.04 34.03 -6.76
CA THR A 58 -41.16 34.57 -5.69
C THR A 58 -41.82 34.66 -4.31
N ARG A 59 -42.96 33.97 -4.12
CA ARG A 59 -43.68 33.96 -2.82
C ARG A 59 -43.80 32.59 -2.16
N MET A 60 -43.14 31.56 -2.63
CA MET A 60 -43.28 30.19 -2.06
C MET A 60 -42.01 29.58 -1.48
N TYR A 61 -40.86 30.25 -1.55
CA TYR A 61 -39.59 29.73 -1.00
C TYR A 61 -39.16 30.35 0.34
N HIS A 62 -39.96 31.29 0.90
CA HIS A 62 -39.72 31.89 2.20
C HIS A 62 -40.48 31.27 3.38
N ARG A 63 -40.92 30.01 3.24
CA ARG A 63 -41.65 29.34 4.33
C ARG A 63 -41.19 27.94 4.63
N LEU A 64 -39.92 27.68 4.55
CA LEU A 64 -39.31 26.48 5.10
C LEU A 64 -37.88 26.83 5.52
N VAL A 65 -37.71 27.27 6.70
CA VAL A 65 -36.64 27.05 7.70
C VAL A 65 -36.74 28.19 8.71
N SER A 66 -37.54 28.00 9.74
CA SER A 66 -37.39 28.74 11.00
C SER A 66 -36.16 28.26 11.73
N PRO A 67 -35.36 29.15 12.32
CA PRO A 67 -34.17 28.72 13.14
C PRO A 67 -34.63 28.14 14.48
N GLY A 68 -35.30 27.03 14.50
CA GLY A 68 -35.88 26.43 15.71
C GLY A 68 -36.16 24.94 15.64
N GLU A 69 -36.01 24.28 14.47
CA GLU A 69 -36.41 22.88 14.32
C GLU A 69 -35.22 21.89 14.10
N PHE A 70 -33.97 22.31 14.26
CA PHE A 70 -32.81 21.42 14.26
C PHE A 70 -32.25 21.07 15.65
N ALA A 71 -33.14 20.98 16.63
CA ALA A 71 -32.84 20.28 17.87
C ALA A 71 -33.76 19.05 17.98
N GLN A 72 -33.74 18.13 17.03
CA GLN A 72 -34.09 16.76 17.38
C GLN A 72 -33.05 16.29 18.38
N SER A 73 -33.46 16.12 19.63
CA SER A 73 -32.62 15.52 20.66
C SER A 73 -32.17 14.14 20.16
N VAL A 74 -30.90 14.01 19.82
CA VAL A 74 -30.31 12.73 19.48
C VAL A 74 -30.51 11.81 20.67
N GLU A 75 -31.40 10.83 20.55
CA GLU A 75 -31.64 9.86 21.62
C GLU A 75 -30.44 8.91 21.70
N ARG A 76 -29.76 8.94 22.84
CA ARG A 76 -28.64 8.03 23.15
C ARG A 76 -29.09 6.99 24.18
N LYS A 77 -28.64 5.77 23.98
CA LYS A 77 -28.85 4.72 24.99
C LYS A 77 -27.63 3.81 25.12
N LEU A 78 -27.40 3.32 26.34
CA LEU A 78 -26.40 2.30 26.59
C LEU A 78 -27.03 0.93 26.37
N VAL A 79 -26.51 0.15 25.42
CA VAL A 79 -27.00 -1.19 25.07
C VAL A 79 -25.89 -2.17 24.81
N THR A 80 -26.23 -3.46 24.89
CA THR A 80 -25.30 -4.51 24.45
C THR A 80 -25.59 -4.85 23.01
N ILE A 81 -24.54 -4.79 22.18
CA ILE A 81 -24.58 -5.11 20.77
C ILE A 81 -23.91 -6.46 20.55
N LEU A 82 -24.56 -7.33 19.80
CA LEU A 82 -24.02 -8.57 19.28
C LEU A 82 -23.91 -8.45 17.76
N ALA A 83 -22.72 -8.69 17.23
CA ALA A 83 -22.47 -8.81 15.79
C ALA A 83 -22.03 -10.24 15.48
N ALA A 84 -22.59 -10.86 14.44
CA ALA A 84 -22.26 -12.20 13.99
C ALA A 84 -22.08 -12.23 12.49
N ASP A 85 -21.07 -12.94 12.00
CA ASP A 85 -20.73 -13.05 10.57
C ASP A 85 -20.28 -14.47 10.21
N VAL A 86 -20.50 -14.87 8.94
CA VAL A 86 -20.16 -16.20 8.45
C VAL A 86 -18.71 -16.28 8.03
N VAL A 87 -18.00 -17.28 8.50
CA VAL A 87 -16.61 -17.57 8.11
C VAL A 87 -16.54 -18.04 6.67
N GLY A 88 -15.79 -17.30 5.81
CA GLY A 88 -15.50 -17.72 4.45
C GLY A 88 -16.71 -17.87 3.55
N SER A 89 -17.75 -17.05 3.71
CA SER A 89 -18.99 -17.09 2.92
C SER A 89 -18.78 -17.08 1.41
N SER A 90 -17.81 -16.30 0.91
CA SER A 90 -17.45 -16.26 -0.53
C SER A 90 -17.00 -17.63 -1.04
N ARG A 91 -16.16 -18.35 -0.29
CA ARG A 91 -15.72 -19.71 -0.65
C ARG A 91 -16.88 -20.71 -0.68
N LEU A 92 -17.81 -20.61 0.27
CA LEU A 92 -18.99 -21.47 0.30
C LEU A 92 -19.92 -21.20 -0.88
N MET A 93 -20.04 -19.93 -1.31
CA MET A 93 -20.78 -19.50 -2.49
C MET A 93 -20.15 -20.01 -3.79
N GLU A 94 -18.83 -19.99 -3.90
CA GLU A 94 -18.11 -20.55 -5.07
C GLU A 94 -18.32 -22.06 -5.26
N VAL A 95 -18.46 -22.81 -4.16
CA VAL A 95 -18.64 -24.28 -4.19
C VAL A 95 -20.08 -24.69 -4.47
N ASP A 96 -21.06 -24.00 -3.84
CA ASP A 96 -22.48 -24.31 -3.93
C ASP A 96 -23.32 -23.06 -3.58
N GLU A 97 -23.58 -22.21 -4.55
CA GLU A 97 -24.27 -20.93 -4.36
C GLU A 97 -25.69 -21.12 -3.82
N GLU A 98 -26.51 -21.92 -4.50
CA GLU A 98 -27.91 -22.14 -4.13
C GLU A 98 -28.06 -22.81 -2.75
N GLY A 99 -27.24 -23.83 -2.49
CA GLY A 99 -27.22 -24.52 -1.20
C GLY A 99 -26.70 -23.64 -0.08
N THR A 100 -25.74 -22.74 -0.34
CA THR A 100 -25.22 -21.80 0.64
C THR A 100 -26.25 -20.74 0.99
N ILE A 101 -26.97 -20.18 0.01
CA ILE A 101 -28.07 -19.22 0.25
C ILE A 101 -29.19 -19.85 1.06
N ALA A 102 -29.59 -21.08 0.74
CA ALA A 102 -30.64 -21.81 1.47
C ALA A 102 -30.24 -22.05 2.94
N ARG A 103 -28.99 -22.48 3.18
CA ARG A 103 -28.45 -22.67 4.54
C ARG A 103 -28.36 -21.36 5.30
N LEU A 104 -27.83 -20.30 4.68
CA LEU A 104 -27.74 -18.96 5.29
C LEU A 104 -29.13 -18.46 5.72
N THR A 105 -30.17 -18.67 4.90
CA THR A 105 -31.55 -18.31 5.24
C THR A 105 -32.04 -19.10 6.45
N THR A 106 -31.72 -20.39 6.54
CA THR A 106 -32.06 -21.24 7.68
C THR A 106 -31.35 -20.79 8.97
N TYR A 107 -30.05 -20.54 8.90
CA TYR A 107 -29.27 -20.08 10.06
C TYR A 107 -29.73 -18.69 10.54
N ARG A 108 -30.06 -17.78 9.64
CA ARG A 108 -30.63 -16.47 10.00
C ARG A 108 -31.96 -16.60 10.74
N ALA A 109 -32.83 -17.53 10.33
CA ALA A 109 -34.10 -17.79 11.04
C ALA A 109 -33.83 -18.35 12.45
N ILE A 110 -32.87 -19.27 12.61
CA ILE A 110 -32.44 -19.79 13.90
C ILE A 110 -31.88 -18.66 14.79
N ILE A 111 -30.97 -17.85 14.27
CA ILE A 111 -30.38 -16.72 14.97
C ILE A 111 -31.46 -15.74 15.41
N GLY A 112 -32.37 -15.36 14.52
CA GLY A 112 -33.48 -14.46 14.85
C GLY A 112 -34.32 -14.99 16.00
N SER A 113 -34.68 -16.29 15.98
CA SER A 113 -35.45 -16.93 17.06
C SER A 113 -34.70 -16.95 18.41
N LEU A 114 -33.38 -17.21 18.38
CA LEU A 114 -32.56 -17.18 19.59
C LEU A 114 -32.42 -15.74 20.17
N VAL A 115 -32.22 -14.75 19.30
CA VAL A 115 -32.18 -13.35 19.69
C VAL A 115 -33.46 -12.93 20.41
N GLU A 116 -34.63 -13.28 19.86
CA GLU A 116 -35.94 -13.02 20.49
C GLU A 116 -36.12 -13.76 21.82
N ALA A 117 -35.71 -15.02 21.88
CA ALA A 117 -35.78 -15.85 23.10
C ALA A 117 -34.94 -15.25 24.27
N HIS A 118 -33.84 -14.58 23.96
CA HIS A 118 -32.97 -13.87 24.91
C HIS A 118 -33.32 -12.36 25.04
N HIS A 119 -34.54 -11.97 24.69
CA HIS A 119 -35.04 -10.59 24.82
C HIS A 119 -34.27 -9.56 23.97
N GLY A 120 -33.57 -9.99 22.92
CA GLY A 120 -32.89 -9.14 21.97
C GLY A 120 -33.78 -8.73 20.80
N ARG A 121 -33.24 -7.84 19.97
CA ARG A 121 -33.86 -7.40 18.71
C ARG A 121 -32.79 -7.31 17.61
N VAL A 122 -33.02 -7.97 16.50
CA VAL A 122 -32.20 -7.78 15.28
C VAL A 122 -32.55 -6.41 14.68
N PHE A 123 -31.55 -5.57 14.43
CA PHE A 123 -31.76 -4.23 13.85
C PHE A 123 -30.93 -3.97 12.60
N GLY A 124 -29.94 -4.81 12.29
CA GLY A 124 -29.06 -4.65 11.14
C GLY A 124 -28.54 -5.98 10.64
N GLY A 125 -27.86 -5.94 9.50
CA GLY A 125 -27.22 -7.07 8.84
C GLY A 125 -27.37 -6.98 7.33
N ALA A 126 -26.27 -7.17 6.61
CA ALA A 126 -26.27 -7.22 5.15
C ALA A 126 -25.52 -8.48 4.70
N GLY A 127 -26.01 -9.14 3.64
CA GLY A 127 -25.35 -10.34 3.12
C GLY A 127 -25.41 -11.50 4.12
N ASP A 128 -24.31 -11.86 4.73
CA ASP A 128 -24.10 -12.97 5.65
C ASP A 128 -24.03 -12.55 7.14
N SER A 129 -24.01 -11.25 7.43
CA SER A 129 -23.91 -10.72 8.79
C SER A 129 -25.28 -10.52 9.47
N VAL A 130 -25.30 -10.56 10.80
CA VAL A 130 -26.45 -10.25 11.68
C VAL A 130 -25.99 -9.33 12.81
N VAL A 131 -26.75 -8.24 13.05
CA VAL A 131 -26.49 -7.34 14.19
C VAL A 131 -27.74 -7.24 15.05
N ALA A 132 -27.58 -7.46 16.37
CA ALA A 132 -28.68 -7.46 17.31
C ALA A 132 -28.34 -6.62 18.58
N GLU A 133 -29.35 -6.04 19.19
CA GLU A 133 -29.25 -5.35 20.48
C GLU A 133 -29.91 -6.15 21.60
N PHE A 134 -29.35 -6.01 22.79
CA PHE A 134 -29.87 -6.64 24.00
C PHE A 134 -29.88 -5.65 25.17
N PRO A 135 -30.89 -5.71 26.02
CA PRO A 135 -30.94 -4.87 27.23
C PRO A 135 -29.92 -5.32 28.32
N SER A 136 -29.39 -6.55 28.20
CA SER A 136 -28.50 -7.15 29.18
C SER A 136 -27.27 -7.82 28.54
N PRO A 137 -26.03 -7.50 28.99
CA PRO A 137 -24.84 -8.23 28.55
C PRO A 137 -24.88 -9.74 28.82
N VAL A 138 -25.54 -10.16 29.90
CA VAL A 138 -25.69 -11.57 30.25
C VAL A 138 -26.55 -12.30 29.23
N GLU A 139 -27.69 -11.72 28.85
CA GLU A 139 -28.57 -12.30 27.85
C GLU A 139 -27.91 -12.31 26.44
N ALA A 140 -27.19 -11.25 26.06
CA ALA A 140 -26.46 -11.23 24.80
C ALA A 140 -25.40 -12.34 24.71
N VAL A 141 -24.64 -12.59 25.77
CA VAL A 141 -23.59 -13.62 25.77
C VAL A 141 -24.21 -15.02 25.86
N ARG A 142 -25.31 -15.23 26.61
CA ARG A 142 -26.06 -16.49 26.59
C ARG A 142 -26.57 -16.80 25.18
N CYS A 143 -27.18 -15.81 24.53
CA CYS A 143 -27.62 -15.94 23.14
C CYS A 143 -26.47 -16.33 22.22
N ALA A 144 -25.29 -15.67 22.34
CA ALA A 144 -24.12 -15.97 21.54
C ALA A 144 -23.62 -17.42 21.71
N ILE A 145 -23.62 -17.93 22.95
CA ILE A 145 -23.24 -19.31 23.28
C ILE A 145 -24.25 -20.30 22.69
N ASP A 146 -25.54 -20.04 22.87
CA ASP A 146 -26.61 -20.89 22.36
C ASP A 146 -26.63 -20.90 20.82
N MET A 147 -26.32 -19.79 20.19
CA MET A 147 -26.12 -19.69 18.72
C MET A 147 -25.01 -20.63 18.27
N GLN A 148 -23.83 -20.59 18.89
CA GLN A 148 -22.70 -21.43 18.50
C GLN A 148 -22.99 -22.93 18.70
N HIS A 149 -23.67 -23.28 19.80
CA HIS A 149 -24.08 -24.67 20.04
C HIS A 149 -25.10 -25.17 19.01
N GLU A 150 -26.09 -24.34 18.66
CA GLU A 150 -27.12 -24.72 17.70
C GLU A 150 -26.55 -24.83 16.27
N ILE A 151 -25.69 -23.87 15.89
CA ILE A 151 -24.98 -23.92 14.60
C ILE A 151 -24.08 -25.15 14.51
N GLY A 152 -23.32 -25.47 15.57
CA GLY A 152 -22.50 -26.67 15.64
C GLY A 152 -23.34 -27.96 15.49
N ARG A 153 -24.56 -28.00 16.09
CA ARG A 153 -25.49 -29.11 15.94
C ARG A 153 -26.01 -29.26 14.51
N GLN A 154 -26.33 -28.15 13.84
CA GLN A 154 -26.76 -28.16 12.44
C GLN A 154 -25.63 -28.61 11.49
N ASN A 155 -24.41 -28.23 11.78
CA ASN A 155 -23.23 -28.63 11.00
C ASN A 155 -22.91 -30.12 11.16
N SER A 156 -23.23 -30.76 12.30
CA SER A 156 -22.90 -32.18 12.54
C SER A 156 -23.50 -33.15 11.54
N ASP A 157 -24.60 -32.77 10.88
CA ASP A 157 -25.29 -33.56 9.86
C ASP A 157 -24.75 -33.27 8.42
N LEU A 158 -23.76 -32.38 8.27
CA LEU A 158 -23.21 -31.95 6.99
C LEU A 158 -21.77 -32.45 6.79
N PRO A 159 -21.31 -32.67 5.55
CA PRO A 159 -19.90 -32.83 5.25
C PRO A 159 -19.08 -31.60 5.68
N ALA A 160 -17.83 -31.79 6.11
CA ALA A 160 -16.98 -30.74 6.68
C ALA A 160 -16.74 -29.56 5.72
N ASP A 161 -16.67 -29.81 4.41
CA ASP A 161 -16.53 -28.79 3.36
C ASP A 161 -17.77 -27.89 3.17
N ARG A 162 -18.89 -28.27 3.80
CA ARG A 162 -20.18 -27.55 3.78
C ARG A 162 -20.56 -26.95 5.13
N HIS A 163 -19.71 -27.08 6.15
CA HIS A 163 -19.95 -26.46 7.45
C HIS A 163 -19.98 -24.94 7.29
N MET A 164 -20.93 -24.29 7.95
CA MET A 164 -21.04 -22.85 8.05
C MET A 164 -20.80 -22.44 9.49
N GLU A 165 -19.67 -21.81 9.75
CA GLU A 165 -19.27 -21.35 11.07
C GLU A 165 -19.50 -19.86 11.19
N PHE A 166 -19.80 -19.39 12.40
CA PHE A 166 -20.00 -17.98 12.66
C PHE A 166 -18.97 -17.48 13.67
N ARG A 167 -18.52 -16.25 13.49
CA ARG A 167 -17.79 -15.47 14.49
C ARG A 167 -18.76 -14.53 15.16
N ILE A 168 -18.67 -14.36 16.49
CA ILE A 168 -19.59 -13.52 17.24
C ILE A 168 -18.79 -12.57 18.11
N GLY A 169 -19.07 -11.25 17.99
CA GLY A 169 -18.54 -10.19 18.83
C GLY A 169 -19.62 -9.57 19.70
N VAL A 170 -19.36 -9.36 21.01
CA VAL A 170 -20.31 -8.73 21.93
C VAL A 170 -19.68 -7.55 22.65
N ASN A 171 -20.34 -6.37 22.58
CA ASN A 171 -19.88 -5.14 23.22
C ASN A 171 -21.01 -4.43 23.96
N LEU A 172 -20.68 -3.80 25.09
CA LEU A 172 -21.57 -2.87 25.81
C LEU A 172 -21.11 -1.45 25.52
N GLY A 173 -21.94 -0.63 24.86
CA GLY A 173 -21.57 0.71 24.45
C GLY A 173 -22.75 1.66 24.27
N ASP A 174 -22.42 2.96 24.21
CA ASP A 174 -23.37 4.03 23.91
C ASP A 174 -23.66 4.06 22.40
N VAL A 175 -24.94 4.16 22.05
CA VAL A 175 -25.41 4.22 20.66
C VAL A 175 -26.43 5.33 20.47
N ILE A 176 -26.54 5.80 19.25
CA ILE A 176 -27.53 6.76 18.78
C ILE A 176 -28.68 5.98 18.14
N VAL A 177 -29.89 6.31 18.54
CA VAL A 177 -31.10 5.71 17.97
C VAL A 177 -31.52 6.52 16.74
N ASP A 178 -31.55 5.88 15.56
CA ASP A 178 -32.03 6.46 14.30
C ASP A 178 -33.17 5.60 13.73
N GLY A 179 -34.38 5.93 14.11
CA GLY A 179 -35.58 5.14 13.76
C GLY A 179 -35.49 3.71 14.32
N GLN A 180 -35.37 2.71 13.46
CA GLN A 180 -35.17 1.31 13.86
C GLN A 180 -33.72 0.88 13.91
N ASN A 181 -32.78 1.73 13.48
CA ASN A 181 -31.35 1.45 13.44
C ASN A 181 -30.63 2.02 14.66
N LEU A 182 -29.45 1.47 14.93
CA LEU A 182 -28.53 1.97 15.95
C LEU A 182 -27.20 2.31 15.28
N LEU A 183 -26.69 3.49 15.60
CA LEU A 183 -25.43 4.02 15.07
C LEU A 183 -24.49 4.36 16.22
N GLY A 184 -23.18 4.36 15.96
CA GLY A 184 -22.15 4.81 16.91
C GLY A 184 -21.07 3.78 17.21
N ASP A 185 -20.12 4.20 18.05
CA ASP A 185 -18.94 3.42 18.37
C ASP A 185 -19.26 2.06 19.01
N GLY A 186 -20.36 1.96 19.76
CA GLY A 186 -20.79 0.69 20.38
C GLY A 186 -21.04 -0.41 19.36
N VAL A 187 -21.65 -0.08 18.20
CA VAL A 187 -21.91 -1.01 17.09
C VAL A 187 -20.61 -1.36 16.39
N ASN A 188 -19.77 -0.36 16.11
CA ASN A 188 -18.48 -0.56 15.45
C ASN A 188 -17.56 -1.47 16.26
N VAL A 189 -17.52 -1.28 17.60
CA VAL A 189 -16.74 -2.16 18.48
C VAL A 189 -17.22 -3.61 18.39
N ALA A 190 -18.54 -3.86 18.47
CA ALA A 190 -19.08 -5.22 18.37
C ALA A 190 -18.69 -5.92 17.04
N ALA A 191 -18.77 -5.21 15.91
CA ALA A 191 -18.35 -5.72 14.60
C ALA A 191 -16.82 -5.98 14.54
N ARG A 192 -16.00 -5.21 15.27
CA ARG A 192 -14.55 -5.48 15.35
C ARG A 192 -14.21 -6.64 16.27
N LEU A 193 -14.97 -6.84 17.35
CA LEU A 193 -14.82 -7.99 18.23
C LEU A 193 -15.25 -9.28 17.52
N GLU A 194 -16.25 -9.21 16.64
CA GLU A 194 -16.63 -10.32 15.77
C GLU A 194 -15.43 -10.78 14.92
N GLY A 195 -14.75 -9.84 14.22
CA GLY A 195 -13.54 -10.15 13.45
C GLY A 195 -12.35 -10.65 14.30
N LEU A 196 -12.37 -10.46 15.62
CA LEU A 196 -11.38 -11.01 16.56
C LEU A 196 -11.80 -12.36 17.14
N ALA A 197 -13.04 -12.79 16.97
CA ALA A 197 -13.49 -14.11 17.42
C ALA A 197 -12.90 -15.19 16.50
N GLY A 198 -12.49 -16.33 17.09
CA GLY A 198 -12.15 -17.53 16.33
C GLY A 198 -13.38 -18.13 15.64
N ASP A 199 -13.17 -19.00 14.66
CA ASP A 199 -14.23 -19.70 13.94
C ASP A 199 -15.07 -20.52 14.94
N GLY A 200 -16.38 -20.33 14.92
CA GLY A 200 -17.28 -20.90 15.93
C GLY A 200 -17.14 -20.29 17.34
N GLY A 201 -16.40 -19.21 17.52
CA GLY A 201 -16.10 -18.59 18.81
C GLY A 201 -16.92 -17.33 19.12
N VAL A 202 -16.75 -16.84 20.35
CA VAL A 202 -17.35 -15.59 20.87
C VAL A 202 -16.25 -14.72 21.47
N CYS A 203 -16.15 -13.47 21.03
CA CYS A 203 -15.25 -12.46 21.57
C CYS A 203 -16.06 -11.36 22.27
N VAL A 204 -15.72 -11.03 23.52
CA VAL A 204 -16.42 -10.01 24.29
C VAL A 204 -15.47 -8.92 24.76
N SER A 205 -15.96 -7.67 24.84
CA SER A 205 -15.20 -6.57 25.43
C SER A 205 -15.05 -6.71 26.95
N GLN A 206 -14.06 -6.02 27.53
CA GLN A 206 -13.86 -5.94 28.97
C GLN A 206 -15.15 -5.52 29.72
N SER A 207 -15.86 -4.53 29.19
CA SER A 207 -17.10 -4.04 29.79
C SER A 207 -18.20 -5.10 29.85
N VAL A 208 -18.27 -5.98 28.83
CA VAL A 208 -19.18 -7.14 28.83
C VAL A 208 -18.67 -8.20 29.80
N PHE A 209 -17.37 -8.55 29.77
CA PHE A 209 -16.80 -9.57 30.64
C PHE A 209 -17.02 -9.26 32.13
N GLU A 210 -16.85 -8.01 32.56
CA GLU A 210 -17.13 -7.58 33.93
C GLU A 210 -18.59 -7.80 34.35
N GLN A 211 -19.53 -7.68 33.41
CA GLN A 211 -20.96 -7.89 33.69
C GLN A 211 -21.36 -9.37 33.73
N ILE A 212 -20.65 -10.24 32.97
CA ILE A 212 -20.99 -11.68 32.92
C ILE A 212 -20.23 -12.52 33.94
N ARG A 213 -19.14 -12.00 34.49
CA ARG A 213 -18.29 -12.70 35.47
C ARG A 213 -19.10 -13.18 36.67
N GLY A 214 -19.07 -14.51 36.90
CA GLY A 214 -19.83 -15.18 37.97
C GLY A 214 -21.34 -15.31 37.74
N LYS A 215 -21.83 -14.94 36.51
CA LYS A 215 -23.23 -15.11 36.11
C LYS A 215 -23.40 -16.08 34.93
N ILE A 216 -22.28 -16.39 34.27
CA ILE A 216 -22.20 -17.38 33.16
C ILE A 216 -21.14 -18.40 33.57
N GLU A 217 -21.50 -19.70 33.45
CA GLU A 217 -20.65 -20.80 33.95
C GLU A 217 -19.52 -21.21 32.97
N VAL A 218 -19.56 -20.74 31.70
CA VAL A 218 -18.51 -21.07 30.73
C VAL A 218 -17.26 -20.22 30.96
N PRO A 219 -16.05 -20.78 30.88
CA PRO A 219 -14.81 -20.05 31.08
C PRO A 219 -14.49 -19.20 29.85
N PHE A 220 -14.34 -17.89 30.06
CA PHE A 220 -13.75 -16.97 29.07
C PHE A 220 -12.26 -16.81 29.36
N GLU A 221 -11.44 -16.93 28.34
CA GLU A 221 -10.00 -16.73 28.41
C GLU A 221 -9.62 -15.28 28.11
N ASN A 222 -8.57 -14.80 28.77
CA ASN A 222 -8.06 -13.44 28.54
C ASN A 222 -7.38 -13.34 27.17
N GLY A 223 -7.97 -12.58 26.27
CA GLY A 223 -7.47 -12.33 24.92
C GLY A 223 -6.44 -11.20 24.80
N GLY A 224 -6.13 -10.48 25.90
CA GLY A 224 -5.21 -9.36 25.88
C GLY A 224 -5.83 -8.07 25.33
N GLN A 225 -4.98 -7.08 25.08
CA GLN A 225 -5.37 -5.78 24.52
C GLN A 225 -5.20 -5.78 23.01
N HIS A 226 -6.23 -5.37 22.28
CA HIS A 226 -6.23 -5.27 20.84
C HIS A 226 -6.47 -3.82 20.39
N VAL A 227 -5.62 -3.33 19.49
CA VAL A 227 -5.88 -2.10 18.75
C VAL A 227 -6.78 -2.46 17.59
N VAL A 228 -8.00 -1.95 17.58
CA VAL A 228 -8.97 -2.22 16.53
C VAL A 228 -9.16 -0.99 15.66
N LYS A 229 -9.35 -1.21 14.37
CA LYS A 229 -9.45 -0.14 13.37
C LYS A 229 -10.50 0.90 13.80
N ASN A 230 -10.12 2.19 13.77
CA ASN A 230 -10.95 3.35 14.11
C ASN A 230 -11.33 3.51 15.60
N ILE A 231 -10.64 2.85 16.53
CA ILE A 231 -10.83 3.03 17.96
C ILE A 231 -9.50 3.44 18.58
N GLN A 232 -9.46 4.67 19.15
CA GLN A 232 -8.23 5.30 19.67
C GLN A 232 -7.58 4.60 20.86
N ARG A 233 -8.34 3.75 21.58
CA ARG A 233 -7.83 3.07 22.77
C ARG A 233 -7.83 1.57 22.56
N PRO A 234 -6.75 0.86 22.94
CA PRO A 234 -6.75 -0.60 22.90
C PRO A 234 -7.94 -1.15 23.72
N ILE A 235 -8.62 -2.15 23.15
CA ILE A 235 -9.74 -2.82 23.80
C ILE A 235 -9.23 -4.11 24.42
N GLN A 236 -9.44 -4.29 25.72
CA GLN A 236 -9.23 -5.57 26.37
C GLN A 236 -10.35 -6.52 25.98
N VAL A 237 -10.00 -7.73 25.48
CA VAL A 237 -10.97 -8.72 25.00
C VAL A 237 -10.86 -10.04 25.77
N TRP A 238 -11.95 -10.82 25.70
CA TRP A 238 -12.06 -12.14 26.31
C TRP A 238 -12.72 -13.08 25.33
N TRP A 239 -12.24 -14.32 25.24
CA TRP A 239 -12.69 -15.32 24.25
C TRP A 239 -13.31 -16.53 24.88
N TRP A 240 -14.27 -17.12 24.17
CA TRP A 240 -14.83 -18.42 24.44
C TRP A 240 -15.10 -19.18 23.14
N ALA A 241 -14.88 -20.51 23.14
CA ALA A 241 -15.24 -21.40 22.04
C ALA A 241 -15.81 -22.72 22.58
N PRO A 242 -16.72 -23.40 21.84
CA PRO A 242 -17.23 -24.72 22.19
C PRO A 242 -16.10 -25.74 22.29
N GLY A 243 -16.06 -26.50 23.42
CA GLY A 243 -15.05 -27.54 23.62
C GLY A 243 -13.85 -27.19 24.51
N GLY A 244 -13.76 -25.96 25.01
CA GLY A 244 -12.84 -25.61 26.11
C GLY A 244 -11.35 -25.54 25.77
N SER A 245 -10.95 -25.64 24.51
CA SER A 245 -9.63 -25.25 24.04
C SER A 245 -9.75 -23.83 23.44
N GLY A 246 -9.80 -22.84 24.32
CA GLY A 246 -9.72 -21.45 23.93
C GLY A 246 -8.35 -21.12 23.41
N SER A 247 -8.02 -21.61 22.25
CA SER A 247 -7.05 -20.91 21.40
C SER A 247 -7.80 -19.67 20.95
N GLY A 248 -7.43 -18.50 21.48
CA GLY A 248 -7.75 -17.22 20.84
C GLY A 248 -7.48 -17.32 19.35
N PRO A 249 -8.00 -16.41 18.52
CA PRO A 249 -7.86 -16.49 17.09
C PRO A 249 -6.42 -16.86 16.78
N ALA A 250 -6.21 -17.96 16.07
CA ALA A 250 -4.95 -18.15 15.39
C ALA A 250 -4.68 -16.84 14.66
N PRO A 251 -3.47 -16.28 14.73
CA PRO A 251 -3.17 -15.03 14.09
C PRO A 251 -3.75 -15.08 12.68
N VAL A 252 -4.48 -14.05 12.25
CA VAL A 252 -5.31 -13.96 11.04
C VAL A 252 -4.56 -14.25 9.73
N PHE A 253 -3.34 -14.72 9.79
CA PHE A 253 -2.44 -15.01 8.69
C PHE A 253 -1.98 -16.47 8.56
N ALA A 254 -2.53 -17.41 9.34
CA ALA A 254 -2.25 -18.80 9.08
C ALA A 254 -3.01 -19.23 7.81
N ARG A 255 -2.35 -19.18 6.66
CA ARG A 255 -2.66 -20.17 5.60
C ARG A 255 -2.38 -21.53 6.24
N PRO A 256 -3.40 -22.42 6.46
CA PRO A 256 -3.30 -23.54 7.40
C PRO A 256 -2.20 -24.57 7.12
N ASP A 257 -1.60 -24.57 5.93
CA ASP A 257 -0.71 -25.63 5.47
C ASP A 257 0.65 -25.15 4.92
N MET A 258 0.99 -23.86 5.01
CA MET A 258 2.23 -23.32 4.43
C MET A 258 3.18 -22.82 5.53
N PRO A 259 4.44 -23.27 5.57
CA PRO A 259 5.47 -22.69 6.44
C PRO A 259 5.57 -21.19 6.22
N SER A 260 5.75 -20.42 7.30
CA SER A 260 5.79 -18.96 7.24
C SER A 260 6.94 -18.40 8.07
N VAL A 261 7.74 -17.49 7.49
CA VAL A 261 8.95 -16.94 8.12
C VAL A 261 9.00 -15.41 8.00
N ALA A 262 9.47 -14.75 9.05
CA ALA A 262 9.94 -13.37 9.00
C ALA A 262 11.45 -13.35 9.19
N VAL A 263 12.16 -12.61 8.37
CA VAL A 263 13.59 -12.35 8.52
C VAL A 263 13.76 -10.96 9.12
N LEU A 264 14.23 -10.89 10.36
CA LEU A 264 14.49 -9.62 11.02
C LEU A 264 15.80 -8.99 10.53
N PRO A 265 15.92 -7.66 10.52
CA PRO A 265 17.15 -6.98 10.17
C PRO A 265 18.32 -7.48 10.98
N PHE A 266 19.38 -7.95 10.32
CA PHE A 266 20.57 -8.43 10.98
C PHE A 266 21.28 -7.28 11.69
N VAL A 267 21.66 -7.53 12.94
CA VAL A 267 22.31 -6.52 13.78
C VAL A 267 23.75 -6.30 13.32
N ASN A 268 24.10 -5.05 13.01
CA ASN A 268 25.48 -4.68 12.72
C ASN A 268 26.33 -4.68 14.00
N MET A 269 27.23 -5.64 14.13
CA MET A 269 28.17 -5.78 15.25
C MET A 269 29.61 -5.37 14.88
N SER A 270 29.79 -4.65 13.78
CA SER A 270 31.11 -4.25 13.28
C SER A 270 31.76 -3.11 14.09
N GLY A 271 30.98 -2.39 14.91
CA GLY A 271 31.42 -1.18 15.62
C GLY A 271 31.54 0.07 14.74
N ASP A 272 31.12 -0.02 13.49
CA ASP A 272 31.12 1.02 12.48
C ASP A 272 29.69 1.15 11.91
N SER A 273 29.01 2.26 12.18
CA SER A 273 27.67 2.53 11.70
C SER A 273 27.58 2.65 10.17
N GLU A 274 28.70 2.99 9.51
CA GLU A 274 28.76 3.04 8.06
C GLU A 274 28.68 1.65 7.40
N GLN A 275 28.74 0.55 8.16
CA GLN A 275 28.54 -0.81 7.67
C GLN A 275 27.06 -1.29 7.80
N GLU A 276 26.15 -0.43 8.25
CA GLU A 276 24.74 -0.77 8.42
C GLU A 276 24.07 -1.22 7.10
N TYR A 277 24.43 -0.57 5.99
CA TYR A 277 23.94 -0.93 4.65
C TYR A 277 24.23 -2.39 4.28
N PHE A 278 25.34 -2.95 4.78
CA PHE A 278 25.74 -4.31 4.48
C PHE A 278 24.88 -5.34 5.24
N SER A 279 24.59 -5.08 6.52
CA SER A 279 23.69 -5.93 7.32
C SER A 279 22.26 -5.88 6.79
N ASP A 280 21.81 -4.69 6.40
CA ASP A 280 20.49 -4.50 5.80
C ASP A 280 20.37 -5.22 4.46
N GLY A 281 21.38 -5.03 3.58
CA GLY A 281 21.42 -5.64 2.27
C GLY A 281 21.39 -7.17 2.32
N MET A 282 22.19 -7.76 3.23
CA MET A 282 22.17 -9.20 3.45
C MET A 282 20.80 -9.71 3.89
N THR A 283 20.15 -8.98 4.80
CA THR A 283 18.78 -9.32 5.24
C THR A 283 17.80 -9.30 4.07
N GLU A 284 17.91 -8.29 3.21
CA GLU A 284 17.06 -8.16 2.02
C GLU A 284 17.25 -9.26 1.00
N ASP A 285 18.51 -9.60 0.71
CA ASP A 285 18.80 -10.66 -0.23
C ASP A 285 18.23 -11.99 0.25
N ILE A 286 18.36 -12.31 1.55
CA ILE A 286 17.73 -13.51 2.15
C ILE A 286 16.20 -13.45 2.03
N ILE A 287 15.56 -12.29 2.28
CA ILE A 287 14.11 -12.14 2.10
C ILE A 287 13.73 -12.38 0.63
N THR A 288 14.48 -11.79 -0.30
CA THR A 288 14.20 -11.90 -1.73
C THR A 288 14.32 -13.36 -2.21
N ASP A 289 15.37 -14.06 -1.80
CA ASP A 289 15.61 -15.46 -2.20
C ASP A 289 14.54 -16.39 -1.62
N LEU A 290 14.18 -16.21 -0.35
CA LEU A 290 13.10 -16.96 0.28
C LEU A 290 11.71 -16.66 -0.33
N SER A 291 11.47 -15.42 -0.78
CA SER A 291 10.19 -15.02 -1.38
C SER A 291 9.91 -15.68 -2.75
N ARG A 292 10.96 -16.18 -3.41
CA ARG A 292 10.86 -16.94 -4.66
C ARG A 292 10.37 -18.38 -4.48
N ILE A 293 10.27 -18.84 -3.24
CA ILE A 293 9.88 -20.22 -2.90
C ILE A 293 8.36 -20.30 -2.75
N SER A 294 7.67 -20.92 -3.69
CA SER A 294 6.20 -21.00 -3.74
C SER A 294 5.58 -21.74 -2.53
N GLY A 295 6.36 -22.65 -1.91
CA GLY A 295 5.97 -23.39 -0.70
C GLY A 295 6.22 -22.68 0.62
N LEU A 296 6.62 -21.40 0.63
CA LEU A 296 7.01 -20.66 1.82
C LEU A 296 6.36 -19.26 1.81
N PHE A 297 5.65 -18.91 2.87
CA PHE A 297 5.23 -17.52 3.06
C PHE A 297 6.35 -16.74 3.75
N VAL A 298 6.77 -15.63 3.15
CA VAL A 298 7.80 -14.74 3.70
C VAL A 298 7.17 -13.37 4.00
N ALA A 299 7.37 -12.89 5.23
CA ALA A 299 6.91 -11.56 5.61
C ALA A 299 7.63 -10.49 4.77
N ALA A 300 6.88 -9.49 4.31
CA ALA A 300 7.43 -8.42 3.50
C ALA A 300 8.58 -7.72 4.22
N ARG A 301 9.61 -7.35 3.47
CA ARG A 301 10.81 -6.67 3.98
C ARG A 301 10.47 -5.47 4.86
N ASN A 302 9.62 -4.58 4.36
CA ASN A 302 9.29 -3.34 5.08
C ASN A 302 8.60 -3.61 6.41
N SER A 303 7.75 -4.65 6.50
CA SER A 303 7.13 -5.08 7.75
C SER A 303 8.17 -5.63 8.73
N SER A 304 9.16 -6.40 8.26
CA SER A 304 10.26 -6.92 9.09
C SER A 304 11.17 -5.79 9.58
N PHE A 305 11.43 -4.78 8.76
CA PHE A 305 12.32 -3.67 9.08
C PHE A 305 11.74 -2.66 10.07
N THR A 306 10.44 -2.69 10.36
CA THR A 306 9.85 -1.91 11.47
C THR A 306 10.42 -2.29 12.84
N TYR A 307 10.99 -3.49 12.96
CA TYR A 307 11.64 -3.97 14.18
C TYR A 307 13.13 -3.64 14.27
N LYS A 308 13.69 -2.92 13.29
CA LYS A 308 15.12 -2.57 13.28
C LYS A 308 15.52 -1.78 14.52
N GLY A 309 16.53 -2.27 15.24
CA GLY A 309 17.03 -1.64 16.47
C GLY A 309 16.13 -1.79 17.70
N ALA A 310 14.99 -2.44 17.58
CA ALA A 310 14.06 -2.66 18.69
C ALA A 310 14.37 -4.00 19.40
N ALA A 311 14.40 -3.95 20.73
CA ALA A 311 14.45 -5.17 21.54
C ALA A 311 13.04 -5.74 21.68
N VAL A 312 12.61 -6.57 20.74
CA VAL A 312 11.25 -7.11 20.69
C VAL A 312 11.26 -8.62 20.91
N ARG A 313 10.27 -9.14 21.60
CA ARG A 313 10.11 -10.59 21.78
C ARG A 313 9.68 -11.24 20.47
N VAL A 314 10.28 -12.37 20.14
CA VAL A 314 10.01 -13.14 18.91
C VAL A 314 8.54 -13.53 18.76
N ASP A 315 7.88 -13.93 19.88
CA ASP A 315 6.46 -14.27 19.87
C ASP A 315 5.54 -13.07 19.54
N LYS A 316 5.96 -11.85 19.89
CA LYS A 316 5.25 -10.63 19.51
C LYS A 316 5.42 -10.34 18.01
N VAL A 317 6.66 -10.38 17.52
CA VAL A 317 6.97 -10.19 16.09
C VAL A 317 6.17 -11.18 15.22
N ALA A 318 6.21 -12.46 15.60
CA ALA A 318 5.51 -13.51 14.85
C ALA A 318 4.00 -13.29 14.77
N ARG A 319 3.39 -12.84 15.88
CA ARG A 319 1.95 -12.49 15.90
C ARG A 319 1.63 -11.28 15.04
N GLU A 320 2.45 -10.23 15.12
CA GLU A 320 2.20 -8.99 14.36
C GLU A 320 2.43 -9.17 12.86
N LEU A 321 3.40 -10.01 12.47
CA LEU A 321 3.70 -10.32 11.06
C LEU A 321 2.94 -11.54 10.51
N GLY A 322 2.17 -12.25 11.35
CA GLY A 322 1.41 -13.42 10.94
C GLY A 322 2.26 -14.60 10.49
N VAL A 323 3.43 -14.80 11.11
CA VAL A 323 4.37 -15.86 10.76
C VAL A 323 4.57 -16.80 11.94
N ARG A 324 4.97 -18.05 11.64
CA ARG A 324 5.32 -19.03 12.67
C ARG A 324 6.79 -18.98 13.05
N TYR A 325 7.67 -18.73 12.08
CA TYR A 325 9.09 -18.77 12.27
C TYR A 325 9.71 -17.39 12.14
N VAL A 326 10.76 -17.12 12.90
CA VAL A 326 11.50 -15.86 12.84
C VAL A 326 12.99 -16.19 12.69
N LEU A 327 13.63 -15.60 11.65
CA LEU A 327 15.05 -15.60 11.47
C LEU A 327 15.64 -14.34 12.10
N GLU A 328 16.56 -14.49 13.01
CA GLU A 328 17.38 -13.43 13.59
C GLU A 328 18.84 -13.62 13.25
N GLY A 329 19.58 -12.53 13.16
CA GLY A 329 20.99 -12.63 12.88
C GLY A 329 21.80 -11.39 13.24
N SER A 330 23.13 -11.54 13.10
CA SER A 330 24.07 -10.44 13.25
C SER A 330 25.20 -10.56 12.24
N VAL A 331 25.73 -9.41 11.83
CA VAL A 331 26.87 -9.31 10.90
C VAL A 331 27.98 -8.52 11.57
N ARG A 332 29.20 -9.05 11.53
CA ARG A 332 30.38 -8.36 11.99
C ARG A 332 31.49 -8.42 10.92
N LYS A 333 31.77 -7.30 10.31
CA LYS A 333 32.82 -7.13 9.34
C LYS A 333 34.13 -6.66 10.04
N ALA A 334 35.25 -7.24 9.71
CA ALA A 334 36.54 -6.86 10.21
C ALA A 334 37.60 -7.05 9.10
N GLY A 335 37.98 -5.95 8.42
CA GLY A 335 38.84 -5.98 7.24
C GLY A 335 38.22 -6.77 6.09
N SER A 336 38.93 -7.78 5.57
CA SER A 336 38.42 -8.67 4.51
C SER A 336 37.59 -9.85 5.02
N ARG A 337 37.33 -9.94 6.32
CA ARG A 337 36.56 -11.05 6.90
C ARG A 337 35.20 -10.60 7.42
N VAL A 338 34.24 -11.49 7.28
CA VAL A 338 32.87 -11.31 7.80
C VAL A 338 32.56 -12.50 8.72
N ARG A 339 31.93 -12.18 9.85
CA ARG A 339 31.27 -13.15 10.72
C ARG A 339 29.78 -12.90 10.68
N ILE A 340 29.03 -13.91 10.30
CA ILE A 340 27.57 -13.90 10.28
C ILE A 340 27.07 -14.93 11.28
N THR A 341 26.11 -14.55 12.12
CA THR A 341 25.38 -15.48 12.99
C THR A 341 23.94 -15.43 12.57
N ALA A 342 23.32 -16.57 12.36
CA ALA A 342 21.91 -16.67 12.01
C ALA A 342 21.24 -17.75 12.87
N GLN A 343 19.98 -17.52 13.26
CA GLN A 343 19.19 -18.44 14.07
C GLN A 343 17.74 -18.40 13.66
N LEU A 344 17.13 -19.57 13.44
CA LEU A 344 15.72 -19.75 13.13
C LEU A 344 14.98 -20.21 14.37
N ILE A 345 13.96 -19.47 14.76
CA ILE A 345 13.20 -19.66 16.00
C ILE A 345 11.76 -20.02 15.67
N ASP A 346 11.23 -21.08 16.26
CA ASP A 346 9.78 -21.34 16.26
C ASP A 346 9.13 -20.47 17.34
N ALA A 347 8.41 -19.44 16.92
CA ALA A 347 7.80 -18.47 17.82
C ALA A 347 6.71 -19.07 18.72
N SER A 348 6.13 -20.22 18.35
CA SER A 348 5.12 -20.91 19.15
C SER A 348 5.71 -21.58 20.38
N SER A 349 6.92 -22.10 20.28
CA SER A 349 7.63 -22.78 21.36
C SER A 349 8.72 -21.92 22.01
N GLY A 350 9.18 -20.87 21.31
CA GLY A 350 10.36 -20.08 21.68
C GLY A 350 11.69 -20.86 21.49
N GLY A 351 11.64 -22.03 20.88
CA GLY A 351 12.80 -22.90 20.67
C GLY A 351 13.52 -22.60 19.36
N HIS A 352 14.86 -22.70 19.39
CA HIS A 352 15.65 -22.62 18.18
C HIS A 352 15.53 -23.92 17.38
N LEU A 353 15.12 -23.84 16.13
CA LEU A 353 15.18 -24.95 15.18
C LEU A 353 16.59 -25.15 14.66
N TRP A 354 17.31 -24.05 14.52
CA TRP A 354 18.65 -24.00 13.97
C TRP A 354 19.35 -22.72 14.43
N ALA A 355 20.67 -22.80 14.68
CA ALA A 355 21.53 -21.66 14.97
C ALA A 355 22.96 -21.98 14.53
N GLU A 356 23.52 -21.17 13.65
CA GLU A 356 24.88 -21.36 13.12
C GLU A 356 25.64 -20.03 13.05
N ARG A 357 26.97 -20.19 12.97
CA ARG A 357 27.92 -19.08 12.82
C ARG A 357 28.85 -19.35 11.66
N TYR A 358 28.92 -18.42 10.76
CA TYR A 358 29.75 -18.44 9.56
C TYR A 358 30.90 -17.44 9.74
N ASP A 359 32.12 -17.91 9.56
CA ASP A 359 33.32 -17.10 9.49
C ASP A 359 33.92 -17.28 8.09
N ARG A 360 33.81 -16.26 7.23
CA ARG A 360 34.22 -16.31 5.81
C ARG A 360 34.99 -15.07 5.39
N ASP A 361 35.63 -15.14 4.24
CA ASP A 361 36.12 -13.95 3.55
C ASP A 361 34.98 -13.23 2.88
N LEU A 362 35.12 -11.92 2.63
CA LEU A 362 34.03 -11.10 2.07
C LEU A 362 33.62 -11.56 0.67
N ASP A 363 34.54 -12.12 -0.10
CA ASP A 363 34.24 -12.63 -1.44
C ASP A 363 33.33 -13.87 -1.40
N ASP A 364 33.26 -14.57 -0.26
CA ASP A 364 32.42 -15.76 -0.05
C ASP A 364 31.03 -15.41 0.54
N VAL A 365 30.66 -14.14 0.63
CA VAL A 365 29.45 -13.72 1.32
C VAL A 365 28.16 -14.29 0.71
N PHE A 366 28.11 -14.42 -0.61
CA PHE A 366 26.98 -15.00 -1.34
C PHE A 366 26.78 -16.47 -0.99
N ALA A 367 27.86 -17.24 -0.89
CA ALA A 367 27.79 -18.63 -0.45
C ALA A 367 27.17 -18.77 0.95
N VAL A 368 27.37 -17.79 1.83
CA VAL A 368 26.74 -17.79 3.15
C VAL A 368 25.24 -17.46 3.06
N GLN A 369 24.82 -16.54 2.18
CA GLN A 369 23.40 -16.26 1.95
C GLN A 369 22.68 -17.51 1.44
N ASP A 370 23.24 -18.20 0.47
CA ASP A 370 22.73 -19.47 -0.05
C ASP A 370 22.67 -20.56 1.02
N GLU A 371 23.74 -20.72 1.82
CA GLU A 371 23.76 -21.67 2.94
C GLU A 371 22.63 -21.38 3.93
N ILE A 372 22.37 -20.11 4.27
CA ILE A 372 21.29 -19.72 5.18
C ILE A 372 19.91 -20.02 4.57
N ALA A 373 19.68 -19.66 3.31
CA ALA A 373 18.42 -19.93 2.61
C ALA A 373 18.12 -21.43 2.54
N HIS A 374 19.11 -22.25 2.17
CA HIS A 374 18.98 -23.70 2.14
C HIS A 374 18.72 -24.31 3.52
N LYS A 375 19.35 -23.80 4.58
CA LYS A 375 19.12 -24.26 5.95
C LYS A 375 17.71 -23.95 6.45
N ILE A 376 17.14 -22.81 6.07
CA ILE A 376 15.76 -22.46 6.38
C ILE A 376 14.81 -23.45 5.68
N VAL A 377 15.00 -23.66 4.38
CA VAL A 377 14.21 -24.61 3.59
C VAL A 377 14.24 -26.03 4.16
N GLU A 378 15.44 -26.51 4.49
CA GLU A 378 15.66 -27.83 5.12
C GLU A 378 14.94 -27.90 6.48
N SER A 379 15.11 -26.89 7.33
CA SER A 379 14.55 -26.84 8.68
C SER A 379 13.00 -26.80 8.66
N LEU A 380 12.44 -26.11 7.68
CA LEU A 380 11.00 -25.99 7.49
C LEU A 380 10.40 -27.11 6.63
N ARG A 381 11.23 -28.04 6.14
CA ARG A 381 10.84 -29.18 5.28
C ARG A 381 10.07 -28.74 4.01
N VAL A 382 10.45 -27.59 3.46
CA VAL A 382 9.90 -27.10 2.19
C VAL A 382 10.57 -27.83 1.05
N THR A 383 9.78 -28.28 0.06
CA THR A 383 10.30 -28.93 -1.15
C THR A 383 10.53 -27.87 -2.22
N LEU A 384 11.77 -27.63 -2.62
CA LEU A 384 12.11 -26.72 -3.70
C LEU A 384 11.80 -27.32 -5.07
N LEU A 385 11.16 -26.54 -5.93
CA LEU A 385 11.10 -26.83 -7.36
C LEU A 385 12.49 -26.64 -8.00
N PRO A 386 12.80 -27.32 -9.13
CA PRO A 386 14.11 -27.14 -9.79
C PRO A 386 14.45 -25.68 -10.10
N ARG A 387 13.48 -24.89 -10.59
CA ARG A 387 13.66 -23.45 -10.87
C ARG A 387 13.91 -22.61 -9.62
N GLU A 388 13.28 -22.94 -8.51
CA GLU A 388 13.47 -22.24 -7.24
C GLU A 388 14.87 -22.47 -6.70
N ARG A 389 15.38 -23.70 -6.84
CA ARG A 389 16.74 -24.04 -6.47
C ARG A 389 17.76 -23.26 -7.32
N GLU A 390 17.60 -23.25 -8.65
CA GLU A 390 18.45 -22.49 -9.57
C GLU A 390 18.42 -21.00 -9.24
N ALA A 391 17.26 -20.45 -8.86
CA ALA A 391 17.11 -19.04 -8.51
C ALA A 391 17.83 -18.66 -7.21
N ILE A 392 17.86 -19.55 -6.19
CA ILE A 392 18.59 -19.35 -4.94
C ILE A 392 20.10 -19.48 -5.18
N GLU A 393 20.55 -20.45 -5.97
CA GLU A 393 21.96 -20.72 -6.25
C GLU A 393 22.59 -19.70 -7.23
N LYS A 394 21.79 -18.78 -7.78
CA LYS A 394 22.26 -17.76 -8.73
C LYS A 394 22.97 -16.62 -8.02
N VAL A 395 24.29 -16.61 -8.08
CA VAL A 395 25.13 -15.51 -7.58
C VAL A 395 24.88 -14.25 -8.41
N PRO A 396 24.43 -13.14 -7.81
CA PRO A 396 24.07 -11.94 -8.57
C PRO A 396 25.26 -11.20 -9.20
N THR A 397 26.46 -11.33 -8.62
CA THR A 397 27.74 -10.80 -9.12
C THR A 397 28.91 -11.48 -8.41
N ASP A 398 29.99 -11.75 -9.13
CA ASP A 398 31.23 -12.24 -8.54
C ASP A 398 32.14 -11.12 -7.97
N ASN A 399 31.71 -9.86 -8.15
CA ASN A 399 32.49 -8.69 -7.75
C ASN A 399 31.91 -8.07 -6.47
N PHE A 400 32.56 -8.33 -5.32
CA PHE A 400 32.13 -7.79 -4.03
C PHE A 400 32.05 -6.25 -4.00
N GLU A 401 32.93 -5.53 -4.70
CA GLU A 401 32.88 -4.06 -4.74
C GLU A 401 31.67 -3.58 -5.56
N ALA A 402 31.29 -4.28 -6.65
CA ALA A 402 30.06 -4.00 -7.39
C ALA A 402 28.82 -4.22 -6.49
N TYR A 403 28.78 -5.33 -5.75
CA TYR A 403 27.74 -5.60 -4.76
C TYR A 403 27.67 -4.50 -3.69
N ARG A 404 28.80 -4.09 -3.14
CA ARG A 404 28.87 -3.01 -2.15
C ARG A 404 28.26 -1.71 -2.68
N PHE A 405 28.59 -1.31 -3.90
CA PHE A 405 28.00 -0.11 -4.53
C PHE A 405 26.52 -0.28 -4.80
N HIS A 406 26.05 -1.46 -5.19
CA HIS A 406 24.64 -1.75 -5.32
C HIS A 406 23.90 -1.58 -3.98
N LEU A 407 24.40 -2.14 -2.88
CA LEU A 407 23.80 -1.97 -1.55
C LEU A 407 23.74 -0.51 -1.09
N LEU A 408 24.81 0.28 -1.35
CA LEU A 408 24.81 1.71 -1.10
C LEU A 408 23.73 2.41 -1.95
N GLY A 409 23.61 2.04 -3.23
CA GLY A 409 22.53 2.52 -4.10
C GLY A 409 21.14 2.27 -3.50
N ARG A 410 20.90 1.04 -3.05
CA ARG A 410 19.64 0.67 -2.37
C ARG A 410 19.42 1.48 -1.09
N GLN A 411 20.42 1.72 -0.30
CA GLN A 411 20.31 2.55 0.92
C GLN A 411 19.88 3.99 0.62
N PHE A 412 20.49 4.62 -0.40
CA PHE A 412 20.11 5.97 -0.82
C PHE A 412 18.73 5.99 -1.48
N PHE A 413 18.44 5.05 -2.35
CA PHE A 413 17.14 4.92 -3.04
C PHE A 413 15.96 4.98 -2.07
N ARG A 414 16.06 4.30 -0.92
CA ARG A 414 15.01 4.26 0.11
C ARG A 414 14.78 5.58 0.87
N ARG A 415 15.63 6.58 0.68
CA ARG A 415 15.43 7.90 1.31
C ARG A 415 14.46 8.79 0.55
N HIS A 416 13.98 8.35 -0.61
CA HIS A 416 12.87 8.93 -1.40
C HIS A 416 12.94 10.45 -1.57
N SER A 417 14.13 11.01 -1.89
CA SER A 417 14.29 12.41 -2.27
C SER A 417 15.08 12.50 -3.58
N ARG A 418 14.91 13.61 -4.32
CA ARG A 418 15.59 13.85 -5.59
C ARG A 418 17.11 13.63 -5.48
N SER A 419 17.74 14.32 -4.53
CA SER A 419 19.18 14.21 -4.32
C SER A 419 19.64 12.80 -3.97
N ASN A 420 18.82 12.04 -3.21
CA ASN A 420 19.13 10.66 -2.87
C ASN A 420 18.95 9.72 -4.07
N TYR A 421 17.95 9.91 -4.94
CA TYR A 421 17.84 9.17 -6.20
C TYR A 421 19.04 9.42 -7.12
N ASP A 422 19.53 10.68 -7.23
CA ASP A 422 20.71 10.99 -8.00
C ASP A 422 21.99 10.33 -7.42
N VAL A 423 22.11 10.25 -6.09
CA VAL A 423 23.23 9.53 -5.45
C VAL A 423 23.08 8.02 -5.67
N ALA A 424 21.88 7.46 -5.48
CA ALA A 424 21.61 6.07 -5.70
C ALA A 424 21.96 5.62 -7.13
N LYS A 425 21.52 6.42 -8.12
CA LYS A 425 21.82 6.19 -9.54
C LYS A 425 23.33 6.13 -9.79
N ARG A 426 24.11 7.07 -9.24
CA ARG A 426 25.58 7.03 -9.36
C ARG A 426 26.20 5.79 -8.71
N MET A 427 25.65 5.31 -7.59
CA MET A 427 26.12 4.10 -6.94
C MET A 427 25.84 2.86 -7.80
N PHE A 428 24.63 2.75 -8.35
CA PHE A 428 24.29 1.67 -9.29
C PHE A 428 25.13 1.73 -10.57
N GLN A 429 25.35 2.92 -11.14
CA GLN A 429 26.26 3.08 -12.28
C GLN A 429 27.67 2.63 -11.96
N LYS A 430 28.15 2.93 -10.74
CA LYS A 430 29.47 2.47 -10.30
C LYS A 430 29.53 0.95 -10.15
N ALA A 431 28.43 0.31 -9.71
CA ALA A 431 28.34 -1.14 -9.70
C ALA A 431 28.42 -1.73 -11.12
N ILE A 432 27.75 -1.12 -12.10
CA ILE A 432 27.80 -1.51 -13.53
C ILE A 432 29.23 -1.35 -14.11
N GLU A 433 29.93 -0.26 -13.76
CA GLU A 433 31.33 -0.06 -14.20
C GLU A 433 32.25 -1.17 -13.68
N LEU A 434 32.00 -1.67 -12.47
CA LEU A 434 32.81 -2.72 -11.84
C LEU A 434 32.41 -4.13 -12.31
N ASP A 435 31.16 -4.34 -12.60
CA ASP A 435 30.61 -5.57 -13.17
C ASP A 435 29.49 -5.27 -14.19
N PRO A 436 29.81 -5.22 -15.48
CA PRO A 436 28.83 -4.99 -16.53
C PRO A 436 27.75 -6.09 -16.67
N ASN A 437 27.91 -7.24 -16.00
CA ASN A 437 26.94 -8.33 -16.02
C ASN A 437 26.01 -8.30 -14.81
N TYR A 438 26.10 -7.29 -13.95
CA TYR A 438 25.29 -7.20 -12.74
C TYR A 438 23.88 -6.67 -13.03
N ALA A 439 22.94 -7.56 -13.38
CA ALA A 439 21.55 -7.24 -13.79
C ALA A 439 20.81 -6.31 -12.81
N ARG A 440 20.91 -6.59 -11.49
CA ARG A 440 20.25 -5.80 -10.43
C ARG A 440 20.71 -4.35 -10.39
N ALA A 441 21.94 -4.05 -10.82
CA ALA A 441 22.43 -2.69 -10.85
C ALA A 441 21.78 -1.86 -11.98
N TYR A 442 21.52 -2.47 -13.13
CA TYR A 442 20.77 -1.85 -14.23
C TYR A 442 19.32 -1.57 -13.83
N ALA A 443 18.65 -2.54 -13.18
CA ALA A 443 17.30 -2.34 -12.66
C ALA A 443 17.25 -1.19 -11.64
N GLY A 444 18.25 -1.10 -10.75
CA GLY A 444 18.35 0.00 -9.78
C GLY A 444 18.51 1.38 -10.42
N VAL A 445 19.21 1.51 -11.57
CA VAL A 445 19.24 2.75 -12.35
C VAL A 445 17.86 3.07 -12.90
N ALA A 446 17.18 2.07 -13.49
CA ALA A 446 15.83 2.23 -14.04
C ALA A 446 14.83 2.66 -12.96
N ASP A 447 14.86 2.04 -11.78
CA ASP A 447 14.01 2.42 -10.63
C ASP A 447 14.21 3.88 -10.21
N CYS A 448 15.48 4.34 -10.14
CA CYS A 448 15.77 5.73 -9.84
C CYS A 448 15.14 6.67 -10.88
N ASP A 449 15.29 6.35 -12.17
CA ASP A 449 14.73 7.15 -13.26
C ASP A 449 13.20 7.14 -13.27
N CYS A 450 12.56 6.02 -12.91
CA CYS A 450 11.12 5.92 -12.73
C CYS A 450 10.61 6.88 -11.65
N PHE A 451 11.25 6.90 -10.47
CA PHE A 451 10.83 7.81 -9.41
C PHE A 451 11.18 9.27 -9.71
N LEU A 452 12.31 9.54 -10.36
CA LEU A 452 12.66 10.89 -10.84
C LEU A 452 11.62 11.38 -11.84
N TYR A 453 11.14 10.51 -12.73
CA TYR A 453 10.06 10.84 -13.65
C TYR A 453 8.73 11.09 -12.91
N LEU A 454 8.28 10.14 -12.09
CA LEU A 454 6.98 10.22 -11.40
C LEU A 454 6.88 11.37 -10.41
N ASN A 455 7.98 11.69 -9.72
CA ASN A 455 7.98 12.61 -8.61
C ASN A 455 8.54 14.00 -8.94
N TYR A 456 9.25 14.16 -10.08
CA TYR A 456 9.93 15.42 -10.45
C TYR A 456 9.75 15.76 -11.94
N TYR A 457 8.99 14.98 -12.70
CA TYR A 457 8.76 15.15 -14.15
C TYR A 457 10.04 15.34 -14.98
N LEU A 458 11.10 14.66 -14.58
CA LEU A 458 12.34 14.67 -15.36
C LEU A 458 12.19 13.72 -16.55
N THR A 459 11.83 14.26 -17.71
CA THR A 459 11.52 13.49 -18.93
C THR A 459 12.75 12.95 -19.67
N THR A 460 13.95 13.30 -19.24
CA THR A 460 15.20 12.99 -19.95
C THR A 460 15.64 11.53 -19.86
N GLY A 461 14.78 10.60 -19.43
CA GLY A 461 15.21 9.25 -19.14
C GLY A 461 14.29 8.10 -19.56
N ILE A 462 13.12 8.36 -20.19
CA ILE A 462 12.16 7.27 -20.46
C ILE A 462 12.73 6.22 -21.42
N GLU A 463 13.34 6.63 -22.55
CA GLU A 463 14.07 5.72 -23.43
C GLU A 463 15.24 5.05 -22.68
N GLY A 464 15.94 5.80 -21.82
CA GLY A 464 17.00 5.27 -20.98
C GLY A 464 16.52 4.20 -19.98
N ILE A 465 15.28 4.31 -19.49
CA ILE A 465 14.67 3.27 -18.65
C ILE A 465 14.51 1.97 -19.44
N LEU A 466 14.04 2.05 -20.70
CA LEU A 466 13.92 0.88 -21.57
C LEU A 466 15.28 0.25 -21.84
N ASP A 467 16.30 1.03 -22.16
CA ASP A 467 17.66 0.54 -22.42
C ASP A 467 18.25 -0.18 -21.20
N MET A 468 18.07 0.40 -19.98
CA MET A 468 18.53 -0.20 -18.74
C MET A 468 17.77 -1.50 -18.43
N THR A 469 16.44 -1.49 -18.58
CA THR A 469 15.63 -2.68 -18.32
C THR A 469 15.83 -3.76 -19.37
N ASP A 470 16.05 -3.43 -20.64
CA ASP A 470 16.41 -4.39 -21.69
C ASP A 470 17.72 -5.10 -21.33
N THR A 471 18.75 -4.36 -20.91
CA THR A 471 20.01 -4.93 -20.48
C THR A 471 19.83 -5.81 -19.24
N ALA A 472 19.11 -5.33 -18.24
CA ALA A 472 18.84 -6.09 -17.01
C ALA A 472 18.14 -7.43 -17.32
N LEU A 473 17.11 -7.41 -18.18
CA LEU A 473 16.31 -8.58 -18.54
C LEU A 473 17.03 -9.55 -19.52
N GLN A 474 18.00 -9.07 -20.29
CA GLN A 474 18.89 -9.94 -21.06
C GLN A 474 19.84 -10.72 -20.13
N LEU A 475 20.30 -10.11 -19.04
CA LEU A 475 21.17 -10.72 -18.04
C LEU A 475 20.39 -11.62 -17.05
N ASP A 476 19.19 -11.17 -16.65
CA ASP A 476 18.30 -11.89 -15.75
C ASP A 476 16.83 -11.64 -16.13
N HIS A 477 16.22 -12.58 -16.84
CA HIS A 477 14.87 -12.49 -17.38
C HIS A 477 13.74 -12.61 -16.32
N ASP A 478 14.09 -12.96 -15.08
CA ASP A 478 13.14 -13.12 -13.96
C ASP A 478 13.35 -12.03 -12.89
N LEU A 479 13.84 -10.85 -13.28
CA LEU A 479 14.06 -9.73 -12.39
C LEU A 479 12.78 -8.86 -12.29
N ALA A 480 12.03 -9.00 -11.18
CA ALA A 480 10.75 -8.34 -10.98
C ALA A 480 10.86 -6.81 -11.04
N ASP A 481 11.90 -6.23 -10.43
CA ASP A 481 12.15 -4.77 -10.44
C ASP A 481 12.27 -4.25 -11.88
N ALA A 482 13.05 -4.94 -12.73
CA ALA A 482 13.22 -4.53 -14.13
C ALA A 482 11.91 -4.59 -14.92
N HIS A 483 11.07 -5.60 -14.71
CA HIS A 483 9.74 -5.66 -15.31
C HIS A 483 8.83 -4.54 -14.84
N ALA A 484 8.85 -4.18 -13.55
CA ALA A 484 8.05 -3.08 -12.99
C ALA A 484 8.45 -1.73 -13.62
N SER A 485 9.73 -1.42 -13.67
CA SER A 485 10.25 -0.18 -14.27
C SER A 485 10.00 -0.11 -15.77
N ARG A 486 10.16 -1.25 -16.49
CA ARG A 486 9.83 -1.35 -17.92
C ARG A 486 8.33 -1.10 -18.18
N GLY A 487 7.46 -1.66 -17.33
CA GLY A 487 6.02 -1.44 -17.41
C GLY A 487 5.66 0.04 -17.31
N LEU A 488 6.27 0.78 -16.38
CA LEU A 488 6.07 2.22 -16.24
C LEU A 488 6.54 2.97 -17.50
N ALA A 489 7.73 2.67 -18.00
CA ALA A 489 8.26 3.31 -19.19
C ALA A 489 7.37 3.06 -20.43
N LEU A 490 6.90 1.83 -20.63
CA LEU A 490 5.98 1.48 -21.70
C LEU A 490 4.62 2.18 -21.57
N ALA A 491 4.07 2.28 -20.34
CA ALA A 491 2.82 2.99 -20.09
C ALA A 491 2.96 4.49 -20.44
N THR A 492 4.10 5.10 -20.11
CA THR A 492 4.41 6.50 -20.44
C THR A 492 4.57 6.73 -21.94
N LEU A 493 5.10 5.74 -22.66
CA LEU A 493 5.24 5.75 -24.12
C LEU A 493 3.95 5.32 -24.86
N GLU A 494 2.81 5.31 -24.17
CA GLU A 494 1.50 4.97 -24.74
C GLU A 494 1.43 3.55 -25.35
N ARG A 495 2.12 2.58 -24.74
CA ARG A 495 2.12 1.16 -25.11
C ARG A 495 1.43 0.31 -24.01
N PRO A 496 0.10 0.52 -23.78
CA PRO A 496 -0.59 0.01 -22.59
C PRO A 496 -0.65 -1.53 -22.53
N GLU A 497 -0.80 -2.23 -23.64
CA GLU A 497 -0.89 -3.70 -23.62
C GLU A 497 0.45 -4.33 -23.24
N GLU A 498 1.56 -3.76 -23.71
CA GLU A 498 2.89 -4.23 -23.35
C GLU A 498 3.23 -3.88 -21.90
N ALA A 499 2.85 -2.68 -21.44
CA ALA A 499 3.00 -2.26 -20.05
C ALA A 499 2.27 -3.20 -19.09
N GLU A 500 1.02 -3.56 -19.43
CA GLU A 500 0.19 -4.48 -18.67
C GLU A 500 0.88 -5.85 -18.49
N ALA A 501 1.41 -6.42 -19.57
CA ALA A 501 2.12 -7.69 -19.54
C ALA A 501 3.36 -7.66 -18.65
N GLU A 502 4.11 -6.55 -18.68
CA GLU A 502 5.29 -6.36 -17.83
C GLU A 502 4.92 -6.23 -16.35
N PHE A 503 3.89 -5.44 -16.01
CA PHE A 503 3.42 -5.32 -14.63
C PHE A 503 2.90 -6.64 -14.07
N GLN A 504 2.09 -7.37 -14.84
CA GLN A 504 1.59 -8.69 -14.43
C GLN A 504 2.73 -9.67 -14.18
N LYS A 505 3.78 -9.63 -15.03
CA LYS A 505 4.96 -10.45 -14.83
C LYS A 505 5.74 -10.05 -13.57
N ALA A 506 5.92 -8.76 -13.32
CA ALA A 506 6.57 -8.26 -12.10
C ALA A 506 5.85 -8.75 -10.83
N VAL A 507 4.52 -8.59 -10.77
CA VAL A 507 3.69 -9.04 -9.63
C VAL A 507 3.70 -10.57 -9.48
N ALA A 508 3.78 -11.32 -10.59
CA ALA A 508 3.86 -12.78 -10.54
C ALA A 508 5.22 -13.28 -10.02
N LEU A 509 6.32 -12.57 -10.35
CA LEU A 509 7.67 -12.89 -9.89
C LEU A 509 7.88 -12.52 -8.42
N ASP A 510 7.42 -11.34 -8.00
CA ASP A 510 7.42 -10.90 -6.61
C ASP A 510 6.12 -10.20 -6.22
N PRO A 511 5.15 -10.92 -5.61
CA PRO A 511 3.88 -10.35 -5.16
C PRO A 511 4.00 -9.31 -4.05
N ASN A 512 5.17 -9.18 -3.43
CA ASN A 512 5.45 -8.22 -2.35
C ASN A 512 6.39 -7.08 -2.79
N LEU A 513 6.68 -6.96 -4.07
CA LEU A 513 7.44 -5.84 -4.61
C LEU A 513 6.56 -4.58 -4.64
N TYR A 514 6.92 -3.60 -3.80
CA TYR A 514 6.18 -2.33 -3.69
C TYR A 514 6.13 -1.58 -5.03
N GLU A 515 7.26 -1.48 -5.72
CA GLU A 515 7.43 -0.76 -6.98
C GLU A 515 6.51 -1.34 -8.07
N ALA A 516 6.32 -2.66 -8.12
CA ALA A 516 5.41 -3.29 -9.08
C ALA A 516 3.96 -2.83 -8.88
N HIS A 517 3.47 -2.82 -7.65
CA HIS A 517 2.11 -2.37 -7.35
C HIS A 517 1.96 -0.86 -7.49
N TYR A 518 2.94 -0.08 -7.02
CA TYR A 518 2.89 1.38 -7.06
C TYR A 518 2.97 1.92 -8.50
N PHE A 519 3.91 1.42 -9.32
CA PHE A 519 4.03 1.87 -10.72
C PHE A 519 2.82 1.45 -11.54
N TYR A 520 2.32 0.23 -11.33
CA TYR A 520 1.12 -0.23 -11.99
C TYR A 520 -0.12 0.60 -11.59
N ALA A 521 -0.27 0.91 -10.29
CA ALA A 521 -1.33 1.80 -9.82
C ALA A 521 -1.27 3.19 -10.47
N ARG A 522 -0.07 3.76 -10.59
CA ARG A 522 0.15 5.06 -11.27
C ARG A 522 -0.23 5.00 -12.75
N ALA A 523 0.13 3.91 -13.44
CA ALA A 523 -0.25 3.69 -14.85
C ALA A 523 -1.77 3.53 -15.01
N CYS A 524 -2.42 2.73 -14.18
CA CYS A 524 -3.89 2.59 -14.18
C CYS A 524 -4.59 3.91 -13.86
N PHE A 525 -4.06 4.68 -12.91
CA PHE A 525 -4.60 5.99 -12.56
C PHE A 525 -4.55 6.97 -13.75
N SER A 526 -3.41 7.06 -14.44
CA SER A 526 -3.26 7.92 -15.62
C SER A 526 -4.18 7.51 -16.80
N GLN A 527 -4.51 6.22 -16.89
CA GLN A 527 -5.43 5.66 -17.90
C GLN A 527 -6.91 5.79 -17.52
N GLY A 528 -7.25 6.31 -16.32
CA GLY A 528 -8.62 6.39 -15.82
C GLY A 528 -9.21 5.06 -15.32
N ARG A 529 -8.40 4.02 -15.14
CA ARG A 529 -8.77 2.71 -14.57
C ARG A 529 -8.81 2.82 -13.03
N LEU A 530 -9.72 3.68 -12.51
CA LEU A 530 -9.70 4.14 -11.12
C LEU A 530 -9.97 3.05 -10.09
N VAL A 531 -10.78 2.04 -10.42
CA VAL A 531 -11.10 0.93 -9.49
C VAL A 531 -9.85 0.05 -9.30
N GLU A 532 -9.19 -0.27 -10.37
CA GLU A 532 -7.97 -1.09 -10.36
C GLU A 532 -6.80 -0.35 -9.73
N ALA A 533 -6.64 0.94 -10.06
CA ALA A 533 -5.65 1.79 -9.40
C ALA A 533 -5.83 1.79 -7.87
N ALA A 534 -7.08 1.86 -7.38
CA ALA A 534 -7.37 1.83 -5.94
C ALA A 534 -6.94 0.50 -5.29
N GLU A 535 -7.19 -0.63 -5.94
CA GLU A 535 -6.78 -1.94 -5.42
C GLU A 535 -5.25 -2.08 -5.38
N LEU A 536 -4.56 -1.63 -6.42
CA LEU A 536 -3.11 -1.65 -6.51
C LEU A 536 -2.45 -0.72 -5.47
N PHE A 537 -2.96 0.52 -5.28
CA PHE A 537 -2.46 1.41 -4.22
C PHE A 537 -2.75 0.85 -2.82
N ARG A 538 -3.90 0.20 -2.62
CA ARG A 538 -4.20 -0.47 -1.35
C ARG A 538 -3.14 -1.55 -1.07
N ARG A 539 -2.81 -2.36 -2.07
CA ARG A 539 -1.78 -3.39 -1.94
C ARG A 539 -0.38 -2.79 -1.72
N ALA A 540 -0.01 -1.74 -2.44
CA ALA A 540 1.24 -1.02 -2.22
C ALA A 540 1.35 -0.49 -0.77
N SER A 541 0.28 0.13 -0.26
CA SER A 541 0.22 0.64 1.12
C SER A 541 0.30 -0.46 2.20
N GLU A 542 -0.14 -1.69 1.89
CA GLU A 542 0.01 -2.86 2.78
C GLU A 542 1.43 -3.40 2.77
N ILE A 543 2.07 -3.45 1.60
CA ILE A 543 3.46 -3.91 1.44
C ILE A 543 4.42 -2.95 2.14
N ARG A 544 4.17 -1.63 2.07
CA ARG A 544 5.00 -0.60 2.69
C ARG A 544 4.19 0.24 3.69
N PRO A 545 4.20 -0.13 4.98
CA PRO A 545 3.40 0.54 6.01
C PRO A 545 3.77 2.01 6.28
N ASP A 546 4.97 2.44 5.94
CA ASP A 546 5.46 3.83 6.05
C ASP A 546 5.18 4.66 4.79
N ASP A 547 4.64 4.06 3.73
CA ASP A 547 4.24 4.78 2.52
C ASP A 547 3.08 5.74 2.80
N PHE A 548 3.32 7.03 2.67
CA PHE A 548 2.30 8.07 2.82
C PHE A 548 1.59 8.40 1.50
N GLU A 549 2.19 8.09 0.35
CA GLU A 549 1.68 8.46 -0.97
C GLU A 549 0.47 7.63 -1.38
N SER A 550 0.58 6.30 -1.33
CA SER A 550 -0.52 5.41 -1.75
C SER A 550 -1.82 5.67 -0.99
N PRO A 551 -1.83 5.87 0.35
CA PRO A 551 -3.07 6.22 1.05
C PRO A 551 -3.65 7.58 0.66
N ILE A 552 -2.80 8.57 0.31
CA ILE A 552 -3.28 9.87 -0.18
C ILE A 552 -3.91 9.72 -1.58
N PHE A 553 -3.33 8.93 -2.47
CA PHE A 553 -3.96 8.60 -3.75
C PHE A 553 -5.25 7.81 -3.57
N LEU A 554 -5.29 6.86 -2.64
CA LEU A 554 -6.52 6.13 -2.29
C LEU A 554 -7.62 7.06 -1.82
N MET A 555 -7.30 8.07 -1.00
CA MET A 555 -8.27 9.08 -0.59
C MET A 555 -8.94 9.73 -1.81
N GLN A 556 -8.14 10.21 -2.76
CA GLN A 556 -8.65 10.85 -3.98
C GLN A 556 -9.51 9.90 -4.81
N LEU A 557 -9.05 8.64 -4.97
CA LEU A 557 -9.78 7.61 -5.72
C LEU A 557 -11.11 7.23 -5.07
N TYR A 558 -11.14 7.07 -3.75
CA TYR A 558 -12.37 6.76 -3.02
C TYR A 558 -13.35 7.94 -3.03
N GLU A 559 -12.86 9.18 -2.92
CA GLU A 559 -13.68 10.39 -3.09
C GLU A 559 -14.35 10.39 -4.48
N SER A 560 -13.58 10.09 -5.54
CA SER A 560 -14.10 10.03 -6.91
C SER A 560 -15.18 8.98 -7.12
N GLN A 561 -15.14 7.92 -6.31
CA GLN A 561 -16.11 6.83 -6.33
C GLN A 561 -17.28 7.05 -5.37
N GLY A 562 -17.33 8.18 -4.64
CA GLY A 562 -18.35 8.47 -3.63
C GLY A 562 -18.20 7.67 -2.33
N ARG A 563 -17.05 7.03 -2.11
CA ARG A 563 -16.71 6.21 -0.93
C ARG A 563 -16.06 7.07 0.16
N TYR A 564 -16.82 8.03 0.67
CA TYR A 564 -16.28 9.09 1.54
C TYR A 564 -15.72 8.62 2.86
N ASP A 565 -16.29 7.59 3.49
CA ASP A 565 -15.75 7.03 4.75
C ASP A 565 -14.38 6.39 4.55
N GLU A 566 -14.21 5.66 3.45
CA GLU A 566 -12.93 5.02 3.10
C GLU A 566 -11.91 6.07 2.66
N ALA A 567 -12.34 7.10 1.95
CA ALA A 567 -11.51 8.24 1.60
C ALA A 567 -10.98 8.95 2.85
N ALA A 568 -11.85 9.22 3.83
CA ALA A 568 -11.45 9.85 5.09
C ALA A 568 -10.47 8.98 5.89
N ALA A 569 -10.67 7.65 5.89
CA ALA A 569 -9.76 6.71 6.55
C ALA A 569 -8.39 6.67 5.87
N ALA A 570 -8.37 6.57 4.53
CA ALA A 570 -7.14 6.55 3.74
C ALA A 570 -6.37 7.87 3.87
N GLY A 571 -7.05 9.02 3.74
CA GLY A 571 -6.44 10.33 3.89
C GLY A 571 -5.81 10.55 5.26
N ARG A 572 -6.48 10.13 6.33
CA ARG A 572 -5.94 10.19 7.69
C ARG A 572 -4.68 9.33 7.83
N ALA A 573 -4.72 8.09 7.34
CA ALA A 573 -3.57 7.19 7.39
C ALA A 573 -2.38 7.76 6.60
N GLY A 574 -2.63 8.33 5.42
CA GLY A 574 -1.60 8.97 4.61
C GLY A 574 -1.00 10.19 5.30
N PHE A 575 -1.84 11.02 5.91
CA PHE A 575 -1.37 12.20 6.65
C PHE A 575 -0.54 11.84 7.89
N GLU A 576 -1.01 10.88 8.71
CA GLU A 576 -0.26 10.41 9.89
C GLU A 576 1.12 9.87 9.50
N ARG A 577 1.22 9.16 8.37
CA ARG A 577 2.49 8.66 7.82
C ARG A 577 3.36 9.80 7.29
N ALA A 578 2.79 10.80 6.59
CA ALA A 578 3.51 11.97 6.13
C ALA A 578 4.06 12.80 7.30
N GLU A 579 3.30 12.92 8.39
CA GLU A 579 3.75 13.58 9.62
C GLU A 579 4.91 12.81 10.29
N ALA A 580 4.80 11.49 10.39
CA ALA A 580 5.88 10.62 10.90
C ALA A 580 7.13 10.69 10.02
N GLU A 581 6.95 10.74 8.69
CA GLU A 581 8.05 10.92 7.72
C GLU A 581 8.80 12.24 7.97
N LEU A 582 8.09 13.35 8.17
CA LEU A 582 8.69 14.67 8.41
C LEU A 582 9.38 14.80 9.78
N LEU A 583 9.06 13.91 10.74
CA LEU A 583 9.81 13.83 12.00
C LEU A 583 11.18 13.18 11.81
N VAL A 584 11.27 12.21 10.91
CA VAL A 584 12.51 11.46 10.63
C VAL A 584 13.33 12.13 9.53
N ARG A 585 12.67 12.63 8.49
CA ARG A 585 13.24 13.30 7.32
C ARG A 585 12.58 14.66 7.11
N PRO A 586 13.00 15.67 7.88
CA PRO A 586 12.39 17.00 7.82
C PRO A 586 12.50 17.69 6.45
N GLU A 587 13.39 17.21 5.60
CA GLU A 587 13.65 17.70 4.23
C GLU A 587 12.76 17.03 3.15
N ASN A 588 11.85 16.12 3.52
CA ASN A 588 10.97 15.48 2.54
C ASN A 588 9.84 16.44 2.12
N VAL A 589 10.11 17.19 1.04
CA VAL A 589 9.18 18.18 0.50
C VAL A 589 7.85 17.54 0.06
N ARG A 590 7.91 16.31 -0.46
CA ARG A 590 6.73 15.61 -0.97
C ARG A 590 5.74 15.26 0.15
N ALA A 591 6.25 14.80 1.29
CA ALA A 591 5.43 14.58 2.49
C ALA A 591 4.78 15.89 2.97
N ALA A 592 5.52 17.02 2.86
CA ALA A 592 5.02 18.32 3.28
C ALA A 592 3.86 18.82 2.39
N TYR A 593 4.00 18.83 1.06
CA TYR A 593 2.92 19.33 0.20
C TYR A 593 1.74 18.36 0.08
N LEU A 594 1.95 17.04 0.07
CA LEU A 594 0.83 16.08 0.08
C LEU A 594 0.05 16.11 1.40
N GLY A 595 0.76 16.25 2.53
CA GLY A 595 0.12 16.46 3.83
C GLY A 595 -0.66 17.77 3.91
N ALA A 596 -0.13 18.87 3.32
CA ALA A 596 -0.86 20.14 3.19
C ALA A 596 -2.13 19.97 2.34
N GLY A 597 -2.07 19.20 1.25
CA GLY A 597 -3.21 18.86 0.41
C GLY A 597 -4.33 18.11 1.15
N TYR A 598 -3.97 17.22 2.07
CA TYR A 598 -4.95 16.59 2.98
C TYR A 598 -5.53 17.61 3.97
N LEU A 599 -4.69 18.42 4.64
CA LEU A 599 -5.14 19.42 5.60
C LEU A 599 -6.07 20.48 4.97
N ALA A 600 -5.86 20.83 3.71
CA ALA A 600 -6.69 21.79 2.97
C ALA A 600 -8.16 21.31 2.75
N ARG A 601 -8.45 20.05 3.04
CA ARG A 601 -9.81 19.49 3.03
C ARG A 601 -10.55 19.70 4.34
N GLY A 602 -9.83 20.06 5.39
CA GLY A 602 -10.37 20.33 6.72
C GLY A 602 -10.50 21.83 7.00
N GLU A 603 -10.83 22.18 8.25
CA GLU A 603 -11.03 23.58 8.68
C GLU A 603 -9.76 24.24 9.26
N ASP A 604 -8.66 23.45 9.46
CA ASP A 604 -7.42 23.98 10.06
C ASP A 604 -6.55 24.68 9.01
N THR A 605 -6.97 25.87 8.62
CA THR A 605 -6.26 26.71 7.65
C THR A 605 -4.88 27.15 8.14
N SER A 606 -4.67 27.26 9.46
CA SER A 606 -3.37 27.66 10.04
C SER A 606 -2.32 26.60 9.83
N ARG A 607 -2.65 25.35 10.15
CA ARG A 607 -1.77 24.20 9.99
C ARG A 607 -1.51 23.92 8.51
N THR A 608 -2.53 24.07 7.66
CA THR A 608 -2.40 23.94 6.20
C THR A 608 -1.36 24.93 5.67
N ARG A 609 -1.43 26.21 6.07
CA ARG A 609 -0.47 27.25 5.66
C ARG A 609 0.95 26.98 6.18
N GLU A 610 1.09 26.48 7.39
CA GLU A 610 2.38 26.08 7.96
C GLU A 610 3.05 25.01 7.10
N TRP A 611 2.31 23.93 6.79
CA TRP A 611 2.84 22.81 6.03
C TRP A 611 3.22 23.21 4.60
N ILE A 612 2.38 24.00 3.92
CA ILE A 612 2.70 24.40 2.55
C ILE A 612 3.84 25.44 2.50
N SER A 613 3.93 26.35 3.48
CA SER A 613 5.05 27.25 3.61
C SER A 613 6.36 26.52 3.85
N ARG A 614 6.31 25.44 4.64
CA ARG A 614 7.44 24.54 4.85
C ARG A 614 7.89 23.90 3.54
N ALA A 615 6.98 23.33 2.74
CA ALA A 615 7.30 22.75 1.44
C ALA A 615 7.98 23.77 0.51
N LEU A 616 7.40 24.96 0.37
CA LEU A 616 7.95 26.05 -0.43
C LEU A 616 9.31 26.57 0.07
N SER A 617 9.61 26.44 1.37
CA SER A 617 10.92 26.81 1.90
C SER A 617 12.01 25.78 1.62
N MET A 618 11.64 24.51 1.43
CA MET A 618 12.58 23.43 1.10
C MET A 618 13.00 23.47 -0.37
N GLU A 619 12.01 23.52 -1.27
CA GLU A 619 12.23 23.52 -2.73
C GLU A 619 11.38 24.62 -3.38
N PRO A 620 11.80 25.90 -3.27
CA PRO A 620 11.01 27.05 -3.72
C PRO A 620 10.87 27.12 -5.25
N ASP A 621 11.81 26.53 -5.99
CA ASP A 621 11.87 26.59 -7.46
C ASP A 621 11.42 25.27 -8.12
N ASP A 622 11.05 24.24 -7.33
CA ASP A 622 10.55 22.99 -7.87
C ASP A 622 9.11 23.16 -8.38
N PHE A 623 8.89 22.72 -9.62
CA PHE A 623 7.59 22.85 -10.28
C PHE A 623 6.46 22.20 -9.48
N LEU A 624 6.64 20.93 -9.04
CA LEU A 624 5.58 20.21 -8.32
C LEU A 624 5.27 20.83 -6.96
N THR A 625 6.28 21.33 -6.28
CA THR A 625 6.11 22.04 -5.01
C THR A 625 5.28 23.31 -5.22
N GLN A 626 5.62 24.12 -6.21
CA GLN A 626 4.89 25.35 -6.54
C GLN A 626 3.47 25.04 -7.00
N TYR A 627 3.30 24.04 -7.86
CA TYR A 627 2.00 23.63 -8.38
C TYR A 627 1.06 23.11 -7.26
N ASN A 628 1.53 22.15 -6.45
CA ASN A 628 0.72 21.63 -5.33
C ASN A 628 0.41 22.73 -4.30
N ALA A 629 1.35 23.66 -4.09
CA ALA A 629 1.11 24.82 -3.24
C ALA A 629 0.03 25.74 -3.83
N ALA A 630 0.02 25.95 -5.13
CA ALA A 630 -1.03 26.73 -5.79
C ALA A 630 -2.41 26.09 -5.60
N CYS A 631 -2.55 24.76 -5.80
CA CYS A 631 -3.78 24.02 -5.53
C CYS A 631 -4.25 24.17 -4.07
N VAL A 632 -3.32 24.08 -3.10
CA VAL A 632 -3.62 24.31 -1.68
C VAL A 632 -4.11 25.73 -1.44
N TYR A 633 -3.46 26.75 -2.01
CA TYR A 633 -3.89 28.15 -1.84
C TYR A 633 -5.25 28.43 -2.48
N VAL A 634 -5.56 27.84 -3.63
CA VAL A 634 -6.92 27.90 -4.21
C VAL A 634 -7.97 27.39 -3.24
N ARG A 635 -7.71 26.23 -2.63
CA ARG A 635 -8.63 25.64 -1.62
C ARG A 635 -8.77 26.51 -0.37
N LEU A 636 -7.72 27.23 0.01
CA LEU A 636 -7.74 28.20 1.10
C LEU A 636 -8.41 29.54 0.71
N GLY A 637 -8.85 29.71 -0.55
CA GLY A 637 -9.43 30.94 -1.08
C GLY A 637 -8.44 32.06 -1.36
N ASP A 638 -7.13 31.74 -1.42
CA ASP A 638 -6.06 32.69 -1.66
C ASP A 638 -5.59 32.64 -3.12
N SER A 639 -6.45 33.18 -4.01
CA SER A 639 -6.22 33.13 -5.46
C SER A 639 -4.97 33.88 -5.90
N GLU A 640 -4.60 34.99 -5.22
CA GLU A 640 -3.43 35.75 -5.58
C GLU A 640 -2.14 34.99 -5.30
N ALA A 641 -2.04 34.36 -4.12
CA ALA A 641 -0.88 33.52 -3.79
C ALA A 641 -0.74 32.33 -4.74
N ALA A 642 -1.87 31.73 -5.16
CA ALA A 642 -1.87 30.65 -6.13
C ALA A 642 -1.38 31.09 -7.50
N LEU A 643 -1.84 32.26 -7.99
CA LEU A 643 -1.41 32.82 -9.27
C LEU A 643 0.08 33.21 -9.28
N ASP A 644 0.57 33.78 -8.18
CA ASP A 644 2.00 34.10 -8.03
C ASP A 644 2.89 32.85 -8.14
N LEU A 645 2.42 31.70 -7.66
CA LEU A 645 3.12 30.42 -7.79
C LEU A 645 3.06 29.89 -9.22
N LEU A 646 1.89 29.89 -9.85
CA LEU A 646 1.71 29.41 -11.22
C LEU A 646 2.49 30.25 -12.24
N GLU A 647 2.58 31.60 -12.06
CA GLU A 647 3.37 32.48 -12.89
C GLU A 647 4.87 32.17 -12.81
N ARG A 648 5.36 31.66 -11.68
CA ARG A 648 6.77 31.24 -11.52
C ARG A 648 7.00 29.83 -12.06
N ALA A 649 6.05 28.92 -11.86
CA ALA A 649 6.18 27.50 -12.20
C ALA A 649 6.08 27.25 -13.70
N LEU A 650 5.05 27.80 -14.36
CA LEU A 650 4.68 27.44 -15.73
C LEU A 650 5.68 27.87 -16.82
N PRO A 651 6.39 29.03 -16.76
CA PRO A 651 7.33 29.41 -17.81
C PRO A 651 8.45 28.40 -18.09
N ASN A 652 8.78 27.56 -17.10
CA ASN A 652 9.81 26.53 -17.19
C ASN A 652 9.24 25.12 -17.34
N ALA A 653 7.93 24.99 -17.49
CA ALA A 653 7.26 23.69 -17.60
C ALA A 653 7.19 23.24 -19.06
N HIS A 654 7.25 21.92 -19.28
CA HIS A 654 7.03 21.32 -20.60
C HIS A 654 5.58 21.53 -21.09
N SER A 655 5.38 21.53 -22.41
CA SER A 655 4.07 21.76 -23.04
C SER A 655 2.98 20.79 -22.55
N GLU A 656 3.33 19.57 -22.22
CA GLU A 656 2.42 18.56 -21.65
C GLU A 656 1.91 18.95 -20.27
N ILE A 657 2.76 19.60 -19.45
CA ILE A 657 2.41 20.12 -18.14
C ILE A 657 1.44 21.30 -18.27
N HIS A 658 1.64 22.18 -19.24
CA HIS A 658 0.70 23.26 -19.52
C HIS A 658 -0.71 22.73 -19.83
N ALA A 659 -0.81 21.69 -20.69
CA ALA A 659 -2.08 21.08 -21.01
C ALA A 659 -2.75 20.42 -19.79
N TRP A 660 -1.96 19.82 -18.92
CA TRP A 660 -2.45 19.22 -17.67
C TRP A 660 -2.99 20.30 -16.70
N VAL A 661 -2.22 21.36 -16.42
CA VAL A 661 -2.62 22.49 -15.56
C VAL A 661 -3.87 23.21 -16.13
N GLU A 662 -3.97 23.33 -17.47
CA GLU A 662 -5.14 23.92 -18.13
C GLU A 662 -6.44 23.14 -17.83
N HIS A 663 -6.35 21.85 -17.54
CA HIS A 663 -7.53 20.99 -17.33
C HIS A 663 -7.73 20.53 -15.88
N ASP A 664 -6.86 20.92 -14.95
CA ASP A 664 -6.98 20.54 -13.54
C ASP A 664 -8.15 21.28 -12.86
N SER A 665 -9.10 20.49 -12.32
CA SER A 665 -10.28 21.00 -11.64
C SER A 665 -9.96 21.70 -10.31
N ASP A 666 -8.81 21.46 -9.68
CA ASP A 666 -8.41 22.17 -8.46
C ASP A 666 -8.19 23.66 -8.75
N LEU A 667 -7.89 24.01 -10.01
CA LEU A 667 -7.69 25.37 -10.49
C LEU A 667 -8.92 26.01 -11.13
N ASP A 668 -10.08 25.31 -11.16
CA ASP A 668 -11.33 25.85 -11.72
C ASP A 668 -11.73 27.23 -11.19
N PRO A 669 -11.52 27.57 -9.88
CA PRO A 669 -11.81 28.92 -9.38
C PRO A 669 -10.98 30.03 -10.03
N LEU A 670 -9.81 29.69 -10.61
CA LEU A 670 -8.92 30.65 -11.26
C LEU A 670 -9.19 30.84 -12.75
N ARG A 671 -9.95 29.95 -13.41
CA ARG A 671 -10.08 29.92 -14.88
C ARG A 671 -10.57 31.22 -15.50
N SER A 672 -11.45 31.96 -14.80
CA SER A 672 -11.96 33.24 -15.24
C SER A 672 -11.09 34.43 -14.80
N HIS A 673 -9.95 34.17 -14.15
CA HIS A 673 -9.07 35.25 -13.68
C HIS A 673 -8.15 35.70 -14.81
N PRO A 674 -8.04 37.03 -15.09
CA PRO A 674 -7.23 37.54 -16.21
C PRO A 674 -5.75 37.10 -16.19
N ARG A 675 -5.15 36.99 -15.00
CA ARG A 675 -3.76 36.50 -14.86
C ARG A 675 -3.65 35.05 -15.27
N PHE A 676 -4.63 34.18 -14.89
CA PHE A 676 -4.64 32.78 -15.29
C PHE A 676 -4.80 32.60 -16.80
N GLU A 677 -5.72 33.35 -17.42
CA GLU A 677 -5.91 33.33 -18.88
C GLU A 677 -4.65 33.78 -19.63
N ALA A 678 -3.91 34.77 -19.08
CA ALA A 678 -2.65 35.27 -19.67
C ALA A 678 -1.54 34.21 -19.69
N LEU A 679 -1.47 33.31 -18.68
CA LEU A 679 -0.47 32.24 -18.61
C LEU A 679 -0.56 31.28 -19.81
N PHE A 680 -1.78 30.99 -20.29
CA PHE A 680 -2.01 30.08 -21.41
C PHE A 680 -2.07 30.78 -22.78
N SER A 681 -2.25 32.11 -22.79
CA SER A 681 -2.20 32.89 -24.03
C SER A 681 -0.78 33.05 -24.52
N ALA A 682 0.18 33.23 -23.61
CA ALA A 682 1.59 33.41 -23.93
C ALA A 682 2.27 32.15 -24.48
N SER A 683 1.80 30.96 -24.06
CA SER A 683 2.35 29.68 -24.53
C SER A 683 1.91 29.29 -25.95
N LYS A 684 0.83 29.88 -26.48
CA LYS A 684 0.35 29.64 -27.85
C LYS A 684 1.18 30.36 -28.93
N ASP A 685 1.97 31.35 -28.53
CA ASP A 685 2.79 32.18 -29.43
C ASP A 685 4.29 31.80 -29.47
N GLN A 686 4.71 30.80 -28.69
CA GLN A 686 6.08 30.26 -28.82
C GLN A 686 6.12 29.19 -29.89
N PRO A 687 6.89 29.34 -30.97
CA PRO A 687 7.11 28.27 -31.94
C PRO A 687 7.83 27.14 -31.22
N ALA A 688 7.35 25.90 -31.46
CA ALA A 688 7.99 24.68 -30.99
C ALA A 688 9.48 24.75 -31.32
N GLY A 689 10.31 24.97 -30.29
CA GLY A 689 11.77 25.03 -30.44
C GLY A 689 12.28 23.67 -30.93
N GLU A 690 13.16 23.72 -31.93
CA GLU A 690 13.89 22.60 -32.54
C GLU A 690 14.71 21.78 -31.56
#